data_d54f1ae26ead5258ae8bebba3f4a3c3e
#
_entry.id   d54f1ae26ead5258ae8bebba3f4a3c3e
#
_cell.length_a   1.000
_cell.length_b   1.000
_cell.length_c   1.000
_cell.angle_alpha   90.00
_cell.angle_beta   90.00
_cell.angle_gamma   90.00
#
_symmetry.space_group_name_H-M   'P 1'
#
loop_
_entity.id
_entity.type
_entity.pdbx_description
1 polymer ?
#
loop_
_entity_poly.entity_id
_entity_poly.type
_entity_poly.pdbx_seq_one_letter_code
_entity_poly.pdbx_strand_id
1 'polypeptide(L)'
;VLDAEEVIMNEILKHNKNEIIVEETLLQENCVILDYSNRLILRINMEDDAWITNSAFYKLRLKRYVSNISGQSMFFNEDLSYIDYKNIHMLIKDKADSIGLRYFATKRLMDYIEARNIYIDKRSRIGIQIKQQDSKLKDRFEEYCRIVNENMSRKLREKQLWDSFFMFAMTKSGNFSVPGSGKTSSVLGVYAFLKAKGLIKRIVMIGPKNAFGSWVDEFSISFEGKEELQAFNIHNPIYKNSTDKRRALTYDTGNSNLLLFNYECLGTYKDEITELVDNSTLLVYDEVHKVKRVDGESPGTYAGHALDIARSSIYTIAMTGTPIPNSYTDLYNMLHILYNDEYREFFGLSVQMLKNPSEEERNIINEKIQPFFCRTTKQQLMVPQANPDEIVLIKTTKEEQKLFEIITSKYRRNKLALFIRLLQLESNPKMILQALDLSEFRDVLDITDDIDNIDYVDYSDDVKKLVYSIEVTSKMNTCINQIRNLVGQGKKVIVWCIFKNSIINIQNLLDKQGIKSRCIYGEIELSNRILAIDEFKDGKFEVLITNPHTLAESVSLHSVCHDAVYFEYSYNLVHLLQSKDRIHRLGLPDNQYTQYYYMQDIFKHNGREFSIDEQVYNRLMEKEKIMLDAIDNNKLEEVTSIQEDLELIFSKLFL
;
A
#
# COMPACT_ATOMS: atom_id res chain seq x y z
N VAL A 1 -11.57 -16.37 23.57
CA VAL A 1 -11.60 -15.67 24.87
C VAL A 1 -11.51 -14.16 24.67
N LEU A 2 -10.74 -13.64 23.69
CA LEU A 2 -10.82 -12.23 23.28
C LEU A 2 -12.20 -11.89 22.71
N ASP A 3 -12.79 -12.82 21.93
CA ASP A 3 -14.08 -12.63 21.28
C ASP A 3 -15.27 -12.61 22.25
N ALA A 4 -15.24 -13.39 23.33
CA ALA A 4 -16.34 -13.41 24.30
C ALA A 4 -16.42 -12.10 25.10
N GLU A 5 -15.28 -11.48 25.44
CA GLU A 5 -15.27 -10.20 26.15
C GLU A 5 -15.59 -9.04 25.17
N GLU A 6 -15.23 -9.14 23.89
CA GLU A 6 -15.56 -8.14 22.87
C GLU A 6 -17.03 -8.22 22.45
N VAL A 7 -17.58 -9.42 22.34
CA VAL A 7 -19.03 -9.65 22.16
C VAL A 7 -19.80 -9.15 23.38
N ILE A 8 -19.32 -9.42 24.59
CA ILE A 8 -19.90 -8.94 25.86
C ILE A 8 -19.81 -7.40 25.90
N MET A 9 -18.67 -6.79 25.49
CA MET A 9 -18.53 -5.34 25.46
C MET A 9 -19.46 -4.72 24.42
N ASN A 10 -19.57 -5.31 23.22
CA ASN A 10 -20.51 -4.87 22.18
C ASN A 10 -21.97 -5.16 22.58
N GLU A 11 -22.25 -6.22 23.35
CA GLU A 11 -23.58 -6.47 23.91
C GLU A 11 -23.89 -5.51 25.07
N ILE A 12 -22.94 -5.20 25.95
CA ILE A 12 -23.10 -4.17 26.98
C ILE A 12 -23.38 -2.81 26.32
N LEU A 13 -22.67 -2.46 25.25
CA LEU A 13 -22.90 -1.24 24.48
C LEU A 13 -24.25 -1.26 23.70
N LYS A 14 -24.77 -2.44 23.33
CA LYS A 14 -26.06 -2.64 22.66
C LYS A 14 -27.22 -2.78 23.64
N HIS A 15 -27.04 -3.43 24.79
CA HIS A 15 -28.09 -3.69 25.79
C HIS A 15 -28.43 -2.47 26.63
N ASN A 16 -27.53 -1.50 26.79
CA ASN A 16 -27.83 -0.22 27.42
C ASN A 16 -28.84 0.66 26.61
N LYS A 17 -29.40 0.15 25.53
CA LYS A 17 -30.41 0.86 24.73
C LYS A 17 -31.82 0.90 25.35
N ASN A 18 -32.13 0.08 26.34
CA ASN A 18 -33.52 -0.16 26.79
C ASN A 18 -33.85 0.14 28.24
N GLU A 19 -32.95 0.59 29.07
CA GLU A 19 -33.29 0.98 30.45
C GLU A 19 -33.08 2.48 30.67
N ILE A 20 -34.20 3.21 30.69
CA ILE A 20 -34.25 4.60 31.13
C ILE A 20 -34.16 4.57 32.68
N ILE A 21 -32.95 4.61 33.20
CA ILE A 21 -32.75 4.98 34.60
C ILE A 21 -32.81 6.50 34.67
N VAL A 22 -33.96 7.04 34.95
CA VAL A 22 -34.12 8.44 35.33
C VAL A 22 -33.52 8.59 36.72
N GLU A 23 -32.26 8.98 36.81
CA GLU A 23 -31.67 9.31 38.12
C GLU A 23 -32.42 10.52 38.72
N GLU A 24 -32.67 10.49 40.04
CA GLU A 24 -33.31 11.56 40.81
C GLU A 24 -32.61 12.94 40.67
N THR A 25 -31.41 13.00 40.10
CA THR A 25 -30.63 14.20 39.79
C THR A 25 -31.27 15.10 38.71
N LEU A 26 -32.22 14.60 37.91
CA LEU A 26 -32.90 15.37 36.86
C LEU A 26 -33.88 16.43 37.42
N LEU A 27 -34.11 16.45 38.73
CA LEU A 27 -35.05 17.37 39.40
C LEU A 27 -34.38 18.58 40.07
N GLN A 28 -33.07 18.73 39.96
CA GLN A 28 -32.34 19.86 40.56
C GLN A 28 -32.38 21.10 39.67
N GLU A 29 -32.84 22.20 40.20
CA GLU A 29 -32.78 23.52 39.56
C GLU A 29 -31.34 24.05 39.49
N ASN A 30 -31.03 24.89 38.51
CA ASN A 30 -29.74 25.53 38.27
C ASN A 30 -28.56 24.51 38.07
N CYS A 31 -28.75 23.59 37.16
CA CYS A 31 -27.69 22.65 36.76
C CYS A 31 -27.73 22.35 35.26
N VAL A 32 -26.63 21.84 34.74
CA VAL A 32 -26.53 21.25 33.40
C VAL A 32 -26.09 19.80 33.50
N ILE A 33 -26.71 18.97 32.67
CA ILE A 33 -26.48 17.53 32.68
C ILE A 33 -26.07 17.09 31.28
N LEU A 34 -24.86 16.56 31.13
CA LEU A 34 -24.39 15.94 29.89
C LEU A 34 -24.72 14.45 29.90
N ASP A 35 -25.50 14.01 28.94
CA ASP A 35 -26.01 12.66 28.83
C ASP A 35 -25.67 12.01 27.49
N TYR A 36 -25.58 10.70 27.46
CA TYR A 36 -25.37 9.88 26.26
C TYR A 36 -26.47 8.83 26.14
N SER A 37 -27.23 8.87 25.03
CA SER A 37 -28.15 7.78 24.68
C SER A 37 -27.75 7.15 23.33
N ASN A 38 -28.16 7.70 22.22
CA ASN A 38 -27.62 7.33 20.89
C ASN A 38 -26.65 8.40 20.37
N ARG A 39 -26.69 9.57 20.95
CA ARG A 39 -25.82 10.72 20.73
C ARG A 39 -25.65 11.50 22.03
N LEU A 40 -24.70 12.42 22.05
CA LEU A 40 -24.47 13.30 23.17
C LEU A 40 -25.56 14.38 23.24
N ILE A 41 -26.11 14.61 24.42
CA ILE A 41 -27.18 15.59 24.69
C ILE A 41 -26.80 16.34 25.95
N LEU A 42 -26.85 17.68 25.91
CA LEU A 42 -26.74 18.51 27.11
C LEU A 42 -28.15 18.99 27.50
N ARG A 43 -28.59 18.65 28.69
CA ARG A 43 -29.84 19.15 29.27
C ARG A 43 -29.52 20.37 30.14
N ILE A 44 -30.25 21.46 29.91
CA ILE A 44 -30.04 22.76 30.54
C ILE A 44 -31.22 23.00 31.47
N ASN A 45 -31.04 22.80 32.76
CA ASN A 45 -32.11 22.99 33.75
C ASN A 45 -31.88 24.30 34.53
N MET A 46 -32.06 25.42 33.83
CA MET A 46 -31.86 26.78 34.36
C MET A 46 -32.60 27.80 33.51
N GLU A 47 -32.97 28.96 34.13
CA GLU A 47 -33.65 30.06 33.45
C GLU A 47 -32.70 30.88 32.55
N ASP A 48 -31.47 31.15 33.00
CA ASP A 48 -30.44 31.88 32.25
C ASP A 48 -29.44 30.91 31.59
N ASP A 49 -29.67 30.56 30.37
CA ASP A 49 -28.84 29.67 29.54
C ASP A 49 -27.91 30.41 28.56
N ALA A 50 -27.89 31.74 28.60
CA ALA A 50 -27.13 32.52 27.62
C ALA A 50 -25.64 32.23 27.61
N TRP A 51 -25.06 31.78 28.75
CA TRP A 51 -23.68 31.42 28.87
C TRP A 51 -23.28 30.21 27.98
N ILE A 52 -24.18 29.31 27.70
CA ILE A 52 -23.96 28.12 26.90
C ILE A 52 -24.66 28.14 25.53
N THR A 53 -25.68 28.93 25.35
CA THR A 53 -26.45 29.03 24.08
C THR A 53 -26.02 30.21 23.21
N ASN A 54 -25.59 31.34 23.79
CA ASN A 54 -25.28 32.57 23.03
C ASN A 54 -23.96 33.27 23.42
N SER A 55 -23.12 32.69 24.27
CA SER A 55 -21.86 33.29 24.72
C SER A 55 -20.74 33.16 23.71
N ALA A 56 -19.63 33.86 23.96
CA ALA A 56 -18.37 33.64 23.24
C ALA A 56 -17.85 32.19 23.39
N PHE A 57 -18.07 31.58 24.57
CA PHE A 57 -17.73 30.17 24.82
C PHE A 57 -18.49 29.25 23.87
N TYR A 58 -19.82 29.42 23.73
CA TYR A 58 -20.61 28.67 22.78
C TYR A 58 -20.10 28.87 21.34
N LYS A 59 -20.01 30.12 20.90
CA LYS A 59 -19.67 30.47 19.52
C LYS A 59 -18.29 29.98 19.09
N LEU A 60 -17.32 30.03 19.99
CA LEU A 60 -15.91 29.69 19.68
C LEU A 60 -15.52 28.26 20.02
N ARG A 61 -16.18 27.62 21.00
CA ARG A 61 -15.77 26.32 21.51
C ARG A 61 -16.77 25.19 21.25
N LEU A 62 -18.09 25.43 21.40
CA LEU A 62 -19.12 24.39 21.34
C LEU A 62 -19.85 24.31 20.01
N LYS A 63 -20.12 25.44 19.33
CA LYS A 63 -20.98 25.53 18.14
C LYS A 63 -20.63 24.50 17.05
N ARG A 64 -19.37 24.20 16.84
CA ARG A 64 -18.90 23.23 15.84
C ARG A 64 -19.36 21.81 16.10
N TYR A 65 -19.68 21.48 17.34
CA TYR A 65 -20.11 20.14 17.75
C TYR A 65 -21.65 20.02 17.84
N VAL A 66 -22.39 21.14 17.77
CA VAL A 66 -23.82 21.21 18.03
C VAL A 66 -24.61 21.12 16.73
N SER A 67 -25.55 20.17 16.66
CA SER A 67 -26.48 20.02 15.54
C SER A 67 -27.67 20.98 15.67
N ASN A 68 -28.34 21.03 16.83
CA ASN A 68 -29.44 21.93 17.09
C ASN A 68 -29.65 22.17 18.60
N ILE A 69 -30.40 23.20 18.92
CA ILE A 69 -30.89 23.48 20.28
C ILE A 69 -32.42 23.53 20.23
N SER A 70 -33.05 22.76 21.09
CA SER A 70 -34.54 22.69 21.17
C SER A 70 -34.97 22.69 22.62
N GLY A 71 -35.70 23.72 23.03
CA GLY A 71 -36.10 23.91 24.42
C GLY A 71 -34.88 23.97 25.33
N GLN A 72 -34.91 23.23 26.43
CA GLN A 72 -33.82 23.11 27.41
C GLN A 72 -32.81 22.00 27.05
N SER A 73 -32.70 21.63 25.78
CA SER A 73 -31.75 20.58 25.35
C SER A 73 -30.93 21.05 24.16
N MET A 74 -29.61 20.83 24.25
CA MET A 74 -28.65 21.01 23.17
C MET A 74 -28.24 19.62 22.65
N PHE A 75 -28.44 19.40 21.36
CA PHE A 75 -28.11 18.14 20.68
C PHE A 75 -26.81 18.29 19.93
N PHE A 76 -25.90 17.35 20.12
CA PHE A 76 -24.63 17.33 19.41
C PHE A 76 -24.73 16.52 18.11
N ASN A 77 -23.76 16.70 17.22
CA ASN A 77 -23.69 15.97 15.96
C ASN A 77 -23.59 14.46 16.19
N GLU A 78 -24.13 13.66 15.28
CA GLU A 78 -24.17 12.19 15.41
C GLU A 78 -22.83 11.53 15.03
N ASP A 79 -21.98 12.24 14.27
CA ASP A 79 -20.67 11.80 13.78
C ASP A 79 -19.51 12.07 14.75
N LEU A 80 -19.80 12.52 15.97
CA LEU A 80 -18.77 12.80 16.98
C LEU A 80 -18.18 11.52 17.55
N SER A 81 -16.84 11.51 17.68
CA SER A 81 -16.09 10.45 18.35
C SER A 81 -16.19 10.52 19.89
N TYR A 82 -15.79 9.45 20.57
CA TYR A 82 -15.72 9.49 22.04
C TYR A 82 -14.68 10.50 22.55
N ILE A 83 -13.65 10.81 21.77
CA ILE A 83 -12.68 11.88 22.10
C ILE A 83 -13.38 13.23 22.10
N ASP A 84 -14.27 13.49 21.11
CA ASP A 84 -15.07 14.68 21.09
C ASP A 84 -16.01 14.73 22.30
N TYR A 85 -16.62 13.61 22.70
CA TYR A 85 -17.42 13.52 23.92
C TYR A 85 -16.60 13.86 25.16
N LYS A 86 -15.39 13.32 25.28
CA LYS A 86 -14.45 13.62 26.35
C LYS A 86 -14.06 15.10 26.39
N ASN A 87 -13.77 15.67 25.22
CA ASN A 87 -13.43 17.10 25.09
C ASN A 87 -14.62 18.00 25.44
N ILE A 88 -15.82 17.67 24.95
CA ILE A 88 -17.04 18.41 25.29
C ILE A 88 -17.34 18.34 26.77
N HIS A 89 -17.21 17.14 27.38
CA HIS A 89 -17.33 16.95 28.82
C HIS A 89 -16.39 17.87 29.59
N MET A 90 -15.10 17.88 29.25
CA MET A 90 -14.09 18.73 29.90
C MET A 90 -14.42 20.22 29.70
N LEU A 91 -14.71 20.65 28.47
CA LEU A 91 -15.03 22.06 28.15
C LEU A 91 -16.23 22.58 28.93
N ILE A 92 -17.30 21.79 29.01
CA ILE A 92 -18.53 22.20 29.71
C ILE A 92 -18.29 22.21 31.23
N LYS A 93 -17.59 21.19 31.76
CA LYS A 93 -17.23 21.10 33.17
C LYS A 93 -16.40 22.29 33.61
N ASP A 94 -15.28 22.57 32.92
CA ASP A 94 -14.39 23.67 33.26
C ASP A 94 -15.13 25.03 33.20
N LYS A 95 -16.01 25.20 32.22
CA LYS A 95 -16.81 26.42 32.12
C LYS A 95 -17.83 26.53 33.24
N ALA A 96 -18.54 25.47 33.57
CA ALA A 96 -19.51 25.44 34.68
C ALA A 96 -18.81 25.74 36.01
N ASP A 97 -17.67 25.11 36.26
CA ASP A 97 -16.86 25.35 37.46
C ASP A 97 -16.42 26.81 37.54
N SER A 98 -16.02 27.43 36.42
CA SER A 98 -15.57 28.85 36.36
C SER A 98 -16.66 29.86 36.69
N ILE A 99 -17.93 29.51 36.55
CA ILE A 99 -19.10 30.38 36.84
C ILE A 99 -19.90 29.90 38.05
N GLY A 100 -19.39 28.89 38.77
CA GLY A 100 -20.03 28.37 40.00
C GLY A 100 -21.33 27.59 39.73
N LEU A 101 -21.51 27.01 38.54
CA LEU A 101 -22.68 26.27 38.16
C LEU A 101 -22.49 24.77 38.39
N ARG A 102 -23.55 24.11 38.85
CA ARG A 102 -23.53 22.63 39.01
C ARG A 102 -23.56 21.94 37.66
N TYR A 103 -22.58 21.07 37.42
CA TYR A 103 -22.44 20.24 36.24
C TYR A 103 -22.46 18.76 36.63
N PHE A 104 -23.20 17.96 35.87
CA PHE A 104 -23.28 16.52 36.02
C PHE A 104 -23.05 15.82 34.66
N ALA A 105 -22.23 14.78 34.64
CA ALA A 105 -22.15 13.81 33.54
C ALA A 105 -22.86 12.54 33.99
N THR A 106 -23.74 11.99 33.14
CA THR A 106 -24.44 10.75 33.51
C THR A 106 -23.45 9.60 33.60
N LYS A 107 -23.77 8.64 34.47
CA LYS A 107 -22.99 7.41 34.61
C LYS A 107 -22.82 6.70 33.26
N ARG A 108 -23.88 6.65 32.46
CA ARG A 108 -23.89 6.06 31.11
C ARG A 108 -22.87 6.71 30.15
N LEU A 109 -22.71 8.03 30.17
CA LEU A 109 -21.66 8.72 29.41
C LEU A 109 -20.27 8.36 29.93
N MET A 110 -20.08 8.35 31.23
CA MET A 110 -18.79 8.03 31.84
C MET A 110 -18.37 6.58 31.59
N ASP A 111 -19.31 5.64 31.74
CA ASP A 111 -19.08 4.22 31.46
C ASP A 111 -18.73 4.00 29.96
N TYR A 112 -19.39 4.74 29.05
CA TYR A 112 -19.08 4.69 27.63
C TYR A 112 -17.64 5.18 27.35
N ILE A 113 -17.24 6.33 27.89
CA ILE A 113 -15.91 6.88 27.71
C ILE A 113 -14.85 5.93 28.28
N GLU A 114 -15.09 5.37 29.47
CA GLU A 114 -14.16 4.44 30.11
C GLU A 114 -14.03 3.12 29.34
N ALA A 115 -15.14 2.56 28.87
CA ALA A 115 -15.14 1.34 28.07
C ALA A 115 -14.33 1.52 26.76
N ARG A 116 -14.45 2.68 26.12
CA ARG A 116 -13.67 3.01 24.93
C ARG A 116 -12.17 3.17 25.21
N ASN A 117 -11.81 3.86 26.28
CA ASN A 117 -10.40 3.96 26.68
C ASN A 117 -9.79 2.59 26.93
N ILE A 118 -10.48 1.73 27.68
CA ILE A 118 -10.02 0.36 27.97
C ILE A 118 -9.87 -0.45 26.69
N TYR A 119 -10.81 -0.33 25.75
CA TYR A 119 -10.75 -1.02 24.45
C TYR A 119 -9.50 -0.63 23.65
N ILE A 120 -9.21 0.68 23.53
CA ILE A 120 -8.06 1.20 22.77
C ILE A 120 -6.75 0.76 23.42
N ASP A 121 -6.62 0.94 24.73
CA ASP A 121 -5.41 0.56 25.48
C ASP A 121 -5.17 -0.95 25.40
N LYS A 122 -6.24 -1.75 25.47
CA LYS A 122 -6.16 -3.20 25.38
C LYS A 122 -5.69 -3.65 23.99
N ARG A 123 -6.22 -3.07 22.91
CA ARG A 123 -5.80 -3.37 21.52
C ARG A 123 -4.34 -3.01 21.29
N SER A 124 -3.92 -1.81 21.63
CA SER A 124 -2.53 -1.37 21.49
C SER A 124 -1.58 -2.27 22.28
N ARG A 125 -1.93 -2.61 23.51
CA ARG A 125 -1.12 -3.47 24.38
C ARG A 125 -0.98 -4.89 23.82
N ILE A 126 -2.07 -5.50 23.33
CA ILE A 126 -2.03 -6.83 22.73
C ILE A 126 -1.12 -6.84 21.49
N GLY A 127 -1.25 -5.87 20.60
CA GLY A 127 -0.38 -5.77 19.42
C GLY A 127 1.11 -5.73 19.79
N ILE A 128 1.48 -4.94 20.79
CA ILE A 128 2.86 -4.85 21.28
C ILE A 128 3.31 -6.18 21.90
N GLN A 129 2.50 -6.79 22.76
CA GLN A 129 2.83 -8.07 23.43
C GLN A 129 3.09 -9.19 22.43
N ILE A 130 2.27 -9.29 21.37
CA ILE A 130 2.47 -10.31 20.32
C ILE A 130 3.78 -10.04 19.56
N LYS A 131 4.06 -8.77 19.19
CA LYS A 131 5.32 -8.41 18.52
C LYS A 131 6.55 -8.72 19.35
N GLN A 132 6.45 -8.59 20.67
CA GLN A 132 7.50 -8.92 21.63
C GLN A 132 7.55 -10.41 21.99
N GLN A 133 6.63 -11.22 21.46
CA GLN A 133 6.49 -12.64 21.77
C GLN A 133 6.38 -12.90 23.29
N ASP A 134 5.54 -12.11 23.98
CA ASP A 134 5.37 -12.20 25.45
C ASP A 134 5.04 -13.63 25.85
N SER A 135 5.78 -14.14 26.83
CA SER A 135 5.61 -15.50 27.37
C SER A 135 4.20 -15.83 27.84
N LYS A 136 3.42 -14.81 28.24
CA LYS A 136 2.00 -14.96 28.63
C LYS A 136 1.10 -15.40 27.48
N LEU A 137 1.53 -15.23 26.24
CA LEU A 137 0.78 -15.62 25.05
C LEU A 137 1.17 -16.99 24.51
N LYS A 138 2.17 -17.65 25.11
CA LYS A 138 2.75 -18.89 24.61
C LYS A 138 1.72 -19.99 24.37
N ASP A 139 0.90 -20.30 25.36
CA ASP A 139 -0.10 -21.37 25.25
C ASP A 139 -1.13 -21.09 24.15
N ARG A 140 -1.54 -19.83 24.01
CA ARG A 140 -2.47 -19.39 22.94
C ARG A 140 -1.82 -19.48 21.57
N PHE A 141 -0.56 -19.10 21.46
CA PHE A 141 0.20 -19.21 20.23
C PHE A 141 0.41 -20.68 19.83
N GLU A 142 0.74 -21.56 20.79
CA GLU A 142 0.88 -23.00 20.53
C GLU A 142 -0.44 -23.63 20.05
N GLU A 143 -1.58 -23.28 20.68
CA GLU A 143 -2.91 -23.71 20.23
C GLU A 143 -3.19 -23.21 18.80
N TYR A 144 -2.90 -21.94 18.51
CA TYR A 144 -3.04 -21.34 17.18
C TYR A 144 -2.22 -22.12 16.15
N CYS A 145 -0.93 -22.34 16.43
CA CYS A 145 -0.02 -23.08 15.56
C CYS A 145 -0.50 -24.51 15.28
N ARG A 146 -1.00 -25.19 16.31
CA ARG A 146 -1.55 -26.56 16.17
C ARG A 146 -2.71 -26.56 15.19
N ILE A 147 -3.68 -25.69 15.37
CA ILE A 147 -4.88 -25.61 14.51
C ILE A 147 -4.51 -25.24 13.07
N VAL A 148 -3.64 -24.25 12.86
CA VAL A 148 -3.14 -23.88 11.53
C VAL A 148 -2.45 -25.05 10.87
N ASN A 149 -1.55 -25.74 11.57
CA ASN A 149 -0.81 -26.90 11.05
C ASN A 149 -1.70 -28.11 10.73
N GLU A 150 -2.82 -28.28 11.43
CA GLU A 150 -3.80 -29.35 11.16
C GLU A 150 -4.63 -29.05 9.91
N ASN A 151 -4.91 -27.77 9.62
CA ASN A 151 -5.81 -27.34 8.54
C ASN A 151 -5.10 -26.84 7.27
N MET A 152 -3.79 -26.62 7.31
CA MET A 152 -2.97 -26.28 6.14
C MET A 152 -2.01 -27.43 5.80
N SER A 153 -1.81 -27.66 4.50
CA SER A 153 -0.78 -28.59 4.00
C SER A 153 0.59 -27.92 3.95
N ARG A 154 0.62 -26.64 3.56
CA ARG A 154 1.84 -25.83 3.58
C ARG A 154 2.19 -25.43 5.02
N LYS A 155 3.43 -25.74 5.43
CA LYS A 155 3.93 -25.32 6.74
C LYS A 155 4.42 -23.88 6.69
N LEU A 156 3.88 -23.05 7.55
CA LEU A 156 4.36 -21.68 7.76
C LEU A 156 5.65 -21.71 8.59
N ARG A 157 6.59 -20.81 8.29
CA ARG A 157 7.76 -20.56 9.14
C ARG A 157 7.32 -19.92 10.46
N GLU A 158 8.13 -20.04 11.50
CA GLU A 158 7.80 -19.52 12.84
C GLU A 158 7.42 -18.04 12.81
N LYS A 159 8.20 -17.21 12.12
CA LYS A 159 7.90 -15.78 12.00
C LYS A 159 6.58 -15.51 11.26
N GLN A 160 6.27 -16.29 10.23
CA GLN A 160 4.97 -16.21 9.53
C GLN A 160 3.81 -16.64 10.44
N LEU A 161 4.01 -17.62 11.32
CA LEU A 161 3.02 -18.03 12.32
C LEU A 161 2.77 -16.91 13.33
N TRP A 162 3.81 -16.21 13.79
CA TRP A 162 3.67 -15.04 14.66
C TRP A 162 2.92 -13.90 13.97
N ASP A 163 3.23 -13.59 12.71
CA ASP A 163 2.52 -12.57 11.93
C ASP A 163 1.05 -12.96 11.70
N SER A 164 0.80 -14.24 11.41
CA SER A 164 -0.55 -14.79 11.26
C SER A 164 -1.34 -14.71 12.56
N PHE A 165 -0.74 -15.10 13.70
CA PHE A 165 -1.34 -14.97 15.02
C PHE A 165 -1.63 -13.52 15.40
N PHE A 166 -0.72 -12.59 15.05
CA PHE A 166 -0.93 -11.16 15.24
C PHE A 166 -2.17 -10.68 14.47
N MET A 167 -2.27 -10.99 13.17
CA MET A 167 -3.41 -10.58 12.35
C MET A 167 -4.73 -11.16 12.87
N PHE A 168 -4.73 -12.40 13.32
CA PHE A 168 -5.90 -13.02 13.98
C PHE A 168 -6.28 -12.28 15.25
N ALA A 169 -5.35 -12.08 16.19
CA ALA A 169 -5.62 -11.49 17.49
C ALA A 169 -6.03 -10.01 17.40
N MET A 170 -5.50 -9.28 16.45
CA MET A 170 -5.86 -7.87 16.20
C MET A 170 -7.18 -7.72 15.46
N THR A 171 -7.70 -8.74 14.80
CA THR A 171 -8.89 -8.75 13.95
C THR A 171 -8.82 -7.77 12.76
N LYS A 172 -8.33 -6.55 12.97
CA LYS A 172 -8.06 -5.53 11.96
C LYS A 172 -6.60 -5.10 12.09
N SER A 173 -5.78 -5.33 11.05
CA SER A 173 -4.35 -5.03 11.12
C SER A 173 -3.70 -4.86 9.76
N GLY A 174 -2.56 -4.16 9.74
CA GLY A 174 -1.66 -4.11 8.61
C GLY A 174 -0.68 -5.28 8.59
N ASN A 175 -0.39 -5.82 7.41
CA ASN A 175 0.78 -6.67 7.18
C ASN A 175 1.71 -5.97 6.21
N PHE A 176 2.76 -5.35 6.76
CA PHE A 176 3.74 -4.55 6.02
C PHE A 176 5.04 -5.30 5.76
N SER A 177 4.97 -6.63 5.79
CA SER A 177 6.12 -7.48 5.49
C SER A 177 6.63 -7.21 4.07
N VAL A 178 7.95 -7.27 3.89
CA VAL A 178 8.59 -6.97 2.61
C VAL A 178 8.06 -7.86 1.47
N PRO A 179 8.15 -7.41 0.22
CA PRO A 179 7.83 -8.27 -0.92
C PRO A 179 8.56 -9.61 -0.84
N GLY A 180 7.93 -10.70 -1.24
CA GLY A 180 8.50 -12.05 -1.20
C GLY A 180 8.64 -12.70 0.17
N SER A 181 8.10 -12.10 1.23
CA SER A 181 8.09 -12.68 2.58
C SER A 181 6.99 -13.75 2.79
N GLY A 182 6.11 -13.95 1.82
CA GLY A 182 4.98 -14.87 1.93
C GLY A 182 3.79 -14.29 2.73
N LYS A 183 3.48 -13.01 2.54
CA LYS A 183 2.32 -12.35 3.16
C LYS A 183 1.02 -13.13 2.95
N THR A 184 0.77 -13.55 1.71
CA THR A 184 -0.43 -14.35 1.35
C THR A 184 -0.51 -15.63 2.17
N SER A 185 0.59 -16.38 2.31
CA SER A 185 0.64 -17.60 3.14
C SER A 185 0.29 -17.31 4.60
N SER A 186 0.79 -16.21 5.16
CA SER A 186 0.48 -15.81 6.55
C SER A 186 -1.01 -15.47 6.71
N VAL A 187 -1.63 -14.81 5.73
CA VAL A 187 -3.08 -14.52 5.72
C VAL A 187 -3.90 -15.80 5.56
N LEU A 188 -3.45 -16.75 4.73
CA LEU A 188 -4.10 -18.06 4.63
C LEU A 188 -4.02 -18.86 5.94
N GLY A 189 -3.00 -18.62 6.78
CA GLY A 189 -2.94 -19.12 8.15
C GLY A 189 -4.07 -18.55 9.02
N VAL A 190 -4.37 -17.26 8.90
CA VAL A 190 -5.53 -16.64 9.60
C VAL A 190 -6.83 -17.28 9.12
N TYR A 191 -6.99 -17.45 7.80
CA TYR A 191 -8.16 -18.10 7.23
C TYR A 191 -8.33 -19.52 7.74
N ALA A 192 -7.28 -20.34 7.75
CA ALA A 192 -7.30 -21.70 8.24
C ALA A 192 -7.78 -21.79 9.68
N PHE A 193 -7.26 -20.92 10.55
CA PHE A 193 -7.64 -20.87 11.95
C PHE A 193 -9.11 -20.45 12.15
N LEU A 194 -9.51 -19.32 11.56
CA LEU A 194 -10.86 -18.78 11.70
C LEU A 194 -11.92 -19.74 11.14
N LYS A 195 -11.62 -20.38 10.00
CA LYS A 195 -12.51 -21.36 9.40
C LYS A 195 -12.63 -22.63 10.25
N ALA A 196 -11.54 -23.16 10.80
CA ALA A 196 -11.55 -24.29 11.69
C ALA A 196 -12.36 -24.03 12.98
N LYS A 197 -12.40 -22.78 13.43
CA LYS A 197 -13.25 -22.32 14.55
C LYS A 197 -14.70 -22.03 14.15
N GLY A 198 -15.06 -22.14 12.87
CA GLY A 198 -16.41 -21.84 12.36
C GLY A 198 -16.77 -20.35 12.35
N LEU A 199 -15.79 -19.45 12.44
CA LEU A 199 -15.98 -18.00 12.53
C LEU A 199 -16.14 -17.35 11.16
N ILE A 200 -15.52 -17.91 10.12
CA ILE A 200 -15.64 -17.41 8.74
C ILE A 200 -15.92 -18.53 7.75
N LYS A 201 -16.42 -18.15 6.58
CA LYS A 201 -16.72 -19.05 5.46
C LYS A 201 -15.79 -18.85 4.29
N ARG A 202 -15.35 -17.60 4.06
CA ARG A 202 -14.65 -17.20 2.82
C ARG A 202 -13.68 -16.05 3.04
N ILE A 203 -12.81 -15.87 2.04
CA ILE A 203 -11.97 -14.69 1.86
C ILE A 203 -12.59 -13.83 0.76
N VAL A 204 -12.68 -12.53 1.00
CA VAL A 204 -12.88 -11.51 -0.03
C VAL A 204 -11.56 -10.75 -0.17
N MET A 205 -10.89 -10.90 -1.31
CA MET A 205 -9.65 -10.21 -1.62
C MET A 205 -9.89 -9.08 -2.61
N ILE A 206 -9.50 -7.88 -2.25
CA ILE A 206 -9.49 -6.69 -3.08
C ILE A 206 -8.03 -6.31 -3.32
N GLY A 207 -7.58 -6.35 -4.56
CA GLY A 207 -6.19 -6.13 -4.90
C GLY A 207 -5.95 -5.89 -6.39
N PRO A 208 -4.70 -5.81 -6.83
CA PRO A 208 -4.39 -5.70 -8.24
C PRO A 208 -4.85 -6.95 -9.00
N LYS A 209 -5.38 -6.75 -10.21
CA LYS A 209 -5.85 -7.87 -11.07
C LYS A 209 -4.77 -8.93 -11.30
N ASN A 210 -3.51 -8.52 -11.37
CA ASN A 210 -2.38 -9.41 -11.61
C ASN A 210 -2.07 -10.31 -10.40
N ALA A 211 -2.54 -9.98 -9.19
CA ALA A 211 -2.35 -10.79 -8.00
C ALA A 211 -3.31 -12.01 -7.95
N PHE A 212 -4.37 -12.02 -8.76
CA PHE A 212 -5.42 -13.05 -8.69
C PHE A 212 -4.86 -14.46 -8.91
N GLY A 213 -4.01 -14.63 -9.92
CA GLY A 213 -3.36 -15.93 -10.19
C GLY A 213 -2.53 -16.41 -9.00
N SER A 214 -1.72 -15.53 -8.42
CA SER A 214 -0.91 -15.82 -7.24
C SER A 214 -1.76 -16.25 -6.03
N TRP A 215 -2.90 -15.62 -5.81
CA TRP A 215 -3.82 -15.98 -4.73
C TRP A 215 -4.43 -17.36 -4.94
N VAL A 216 -4.84 -17.67 -6.18
CA VAL A 216 -5.36 -18.98 -6.57
C VAL A 216 -4.31 -20.08 -6.36
N ASP A 217 -3.09 -19.86 -6.85
CA ASP A 217 -1.98 -20.81 -6.73
C ASP A 217 -1.59 -21.01 -5.27
N GLU A 218 -1.45 -19.93 -4.51
CA GLU A 218 -1.05 -20.00 -3.10
C GLU A 218 -2.12 -20.67 -2.24
N PHE A 219 -3.41 -20.41 -2.50
CA PHE A 219 -4.51 -21.10 -1.84
C PHE A 219 -4.46 -22.60 -2.13
N SER A 220 -4.35 -22.97 -3.41
CA SER A 220 -4.29 -24.37 -3.84
C SER A 220 -3.14 -25.14 -3.20
N ILE A 221 -1.95 -24.55 -3.17
CA ILE A 221 -0.76 -25.13 -2.52
C ILE A 221 -0.94 -25.21 -1.00
N SER A 222 -1.49 -24.17 -0.39
CA SER A 222 -1.64 -24.09 1.06
C SER A 222 -2.65 -25.09 1.62
N PHE A 223 -3.66 -25.44 0.84
CA PHE A 223 -4.75 -26.33 1.26
C PHE A 223 -4.84 -27.63 0.47
N GLU A 224 -3.79 -28.00 -0.26
CA GLU A 224 -3.76 -29.25 -1.03
C GLU A 224 -4.20 -30.45 -0.20
N GLY A 225 -5.25 -31.16 -0.67
CA GLY A 225 -5.82 -32.31 0.07
C GLY A 225 -6.55 -31.98 1.38
N LYS A 226 -6.68 -30.70 1.74
CA LYS A 226 -7.41 -30.23 2.93
C LYS A 226 -8.71 -29.52 2.56
N GLU A 227 -8.66 -28.64 1.59
CA GLU A 227 -9.78 -27.84 1.14
C GLU A 227 -9.71 -27.61 -0.37
N GLU A 228 -10.82 -27.85 -1.07
CA GLU A 228 -10.94 -27.57 -2.49
C GLU A 228 -11.19 -26.07 -2.73
N LEU A 229 -10.43 -25.48 -3.64
CA LEU A 229 -10.60 -24.07 -4.03
C LEU A 229 -11.88 -23.90 -4.85
N GLN A 230 -12.75 -23.00 -4.39
CA GLN A 230 -13.93 -22.51 -5.09
C GLN A 230 -13.76 -21.01 -5.33
N ALA A 231 -13.00 -20.64 -6.37
CA ALA A 231 -12.67 -19.24 -6.64
C ALA A 231 -13.73 -18.55 -7.50
N PHE A 232 -14.15 -17.36 -7.06
CA PHE A 232 -14.89 -16.41 -7.89
C PHE A 232 -13.95 -15.29 -8.33
N ASN A 233 -13.89 -15.04 -9.64
CA ASN A 233 -13.11 -13.95 -10.22
C ASN A 233 -14.01 -13.07 -11.08
N ILE A 234 -14.20 -11.79 -10.68
CA ILE A 234 -15.03 -10.80 -11.39
C ILE A 234 -14.60 -10.57 -12.85
N HIS A 235 -13.35 -10.89 -13.19
CA HIS A 235 -12.78 -10.79 -14.54
C HIS A 235 -12.76 -12.09 -15.31
N ASN A 236 -13.48 -13.13 -14.83
CA ASN A 236 -13.59 -14.35 -15.60
C ASN A 236 -14.22 -14.05 -16.98
N PRO A 237 -13.60 -14.49 -18.09
CA PRO A 237 -14.09 -14.23 -19.46
C PRO A 237 -15.51 -14.70 -19.76
N ILE A 238 -16.08 -15.58 -18.94
CA ILE A 238 -17.49 -15.99 -19.07
C ILE A 238 -18.46 -14.84 -18.82
N TYR A 239 -18.07 -13.82 -18.02
CA TYR A 239 -18.87 -12.63 -17.71
C TYR A 239 -18.58 -11.54 -18.73
N LYS A 240 -19.37 -11.44 -19.80
CA LYS A 240 -19.09 -10.60 -20.97
C LYS A 240 -19.34 -9.11 -20.75
N ASN A 241 -20.26 -8.76 -19.84
CA ASN A 241 -20.71 -7.39 -19.61
C ASN A 241 -21.04 -7.13 -18.15
N SER A 242 -21.37 -5.90 -17.80
CA SER A 242 -21.70 -5.50 -16.41
C SER A 242 -22.93 -6.21 -15.86
N THR A 243 -23.93 -6.51 -16.69
CA THR A 243 -25.14 -7.22 -16.28
C THR A 243 -24.84 -8.67 -15.92
N ASP A 244 -24.01 -9.36 -16.73
CA ASP A 244 -23.55 -10.71 -16.41
C ASP A 244 -22.79 -10.74 -15.09
N LYS A 245 -21.91 -9.76 -14.87
CA LYS A 245 -21.13 -9.64 -13.62
C LYS A 245 -22.02 -9.39 -12.39
N ARG A 246 -23.03 -8.50 -12.49
CA ARG A 246 -23.99 -8.28 -11.39
C ARG A 246 -24.77 -9.52 -11.06
N ARG A 247 -25.24 -10.23 -12.09
CA ARG A 247 -25.91 -11.52 -11.92
C ARG A 247 -25.02 -12.54 -11.24
N ALA A 248 -23.76 -12.65 -11.67
CA ALA A 248 -22.80 -13.58 -11.08
C ALA A 248 -22.50 -13.24 -9.61
N LEU A 249 -22.37 -11.96 -9.26
CA LEU A 249 -22.20 -11.52 -7.87
C LEU A 249 -23.37 -11.97 -6.98
N THR A 250 -24.58 -11.96 -7.50
CA THR A 250 -25.78 -12.36 -6.76
C THR A 250 -25.96 -13.87 -6.66
N TYR A 251 -25.62 -14.63 -7.71
CA TYR A 251 -26.02 -16.04 -7.80
C TYR A 251 -24.85 -17.04 -7.81
N ASP A 252 -23.65 -16.63 -8.25
CA ASP A 252 -22.54 -17.57 -8.47
C ASP A 252 -21.50 -17.57 -7.33
N THR A 253 -21.66 -16.69 -6.34
CA THR A 253 -20.68 -16.53 -5.24
C THR A 253 -20.97 -17.37 -3.99
N GLY A 254 -22.15 -18.02 -3.93
CA GLY A 254 -22.65 -18.67 -2.71
C GLY A 254 -21.72 -19.74 -2.12
N ASN A 255 -21.09 -20.55 -2.97
CA ASN A 255 -20.18 -21.63 -2.56
C ASN A 255 -18.70 -21.23 -2.61
N SER A 256 -18.39 -20.00 -3.04
CA SER A 256 -17.00 -19.59 -3.19
C SER A 256 -16.33 -19.33 -1.84
N ASN A 257 -15.13 -19.89 -1.66
CA ASN A 257 -14.30 -19.67 -0.49
C ASN A 257 -13.20 -18.61 -0.73
N LEU A 258 -12.97 -18.20 -2.00
CA LEU A 258 -12.08 -17.12 -2.39
C LEU A 258 -12.74 -16.25 -3.45
N LEU A 259 -13.05 -14.99 -3.14
CA LEU A 259 -13.61 -14.01 -4.05
C LEU A 259 -12.56 -12.95 -4.37
N LEU A 260 -12.35 -12.68 -5.67
CA LEU A 260 -11.27 -11.82 -6.17
C LEU A 260 -11.83 -10.61 -6.89
N PHE A 261 -11.51 -9.42 -6.37
CA PHE A 261 -11.92 -8.12 -6.88
C PHE A 261 -10.73 -7.20 -7.06
N ASN A 262 -10.75 -6.33 -8.08
CA ASN A 262 -9.74 -5.28 -8.23
C ASN A 262 -10.30 -3.92 -7.79
N TYR A 263 -9.39 -2.98 -7.46
CA TYR A 263 -9.78 -1.65 -6.97
C TYR A 263 -10.65 -0.89 -7.97
N GLU A 264 -10.39 -1.02 -9.27
CA GLU A 264 -11.12 -0.32 -10.33
C GLU A 264 -12.58 -0.80 -10.45
N CYS A 265 -12.89 -2.03 -10.05
CA CYS A 265 -14.27 -2.53 -10.09
C CYS A 265 -15.13 -2.04 -8.92
N LEU A 266 -14.53 -1.54 -7.84
CA LEU A 266 -15.26 -1.10 -6.65
C LEU A 266 -16.26 0.02 -6.96
N GLY A 267 -15.90 0.97 -7.85
CA GLY A 267 -16.80 2.05 -8.24
C GLY A 267 -18.09 1.57 -8.92
N THR A 268 -18.05 0.40 -9.57
CA THR A 268 -19.19 -0.15 -10.31
C THR A 268 -20.00 -1.16 -9.50
N TYR A 269 -19.36 -1.93 -8.63
CA TYR A 269 -19.95 -3.08 -7.93
C TYR A 269 -19.86 -2.98 -6.41
N LYS A 270 -19.68 -1.76 -5.86
CA LYS A 270 -19.51 -1.54 -4.42
C LYS A 270 -20.62 -2.15 -3.60
N ASP A 271 -21.86 -1.90 -3.99
CA ASP A 271 -23.03 -2.32 -3.21
C ASP A 271 -23.15 -3.84 -3.17
N GLU A 272 -22.98 -4.50 -4.32
CA GLU A 272 -22.99 -5.95 -4.41
C GLU A 272 -21.82 -6.61 -3.64
N ILE A 273 -20.62 -6.00 -3.70
CA ILE A 273 -19.48 -6.49 -2.93
C ILE A 273 -19.72 -6.29 -1.43
N THR A 274 -20.31 -5.16 -1.02
CA THR A 274 -20.64 -4.90 0.38
C THR A 274 -21.62 -5.92 0.94
N GLU A 275 -22.60 -6.37 0.16
CA GLU A 275 -23.52 -7.45 0.55
C GLU A 275 -22.83 -8.82 0.70
N LEU A 276 -21.72 -9.05 0.00
CA LEU A 276 -20.92 -10.28 0.12
C LEU A 276 -19.99 -10.27 1.33
N VAL A 277 -19.72 -9.10 1.91
CA VAL A 277 -18.83 -8.93 3.06
C VAL A 277 -19.67 -8.84 4.33
N ASP A 278 -19.58 -9.84 5.18
CA ASP A 278 -20.29 -9.95 6.44
C ASP A 278 -19.34 -10.40 7.58
N ASN A 279 -19.89 -10.62 8.75
CA ASN A 279 -19.14 -11.09 9.93
C ASN A 279 -18.48 -12.48 9.73
N SER A 280 -18.88 -13.23 8.71
CA SER A 280 -18.30 -14.53 8.35
C SER A 280 -17.27 -14.44 7.20
N THR A 281 -16.73 -13.25 6.96
CA THR A 281 -15.79 -12.96 5.86
C THR A 281 -14.46 -12.47 6.40
N LEU A 282 -13.35 -13.01 5.88
CA LEU A 282 -12.03 -12.41 6.01
C LEU A 282 -11.82 -11.46 4.83
N LEU A 283 -11.86 -10.16 5.10
CA LEU A 283 -11.63 -9.13 4.10
C LEU A 283 -10.13 -8.81 4.00
N VAL A 284 -9.59 -8.88 2.81
CA VAL A 284 -8.17 -8.64 2.56
C VAL A 284 -7.99 -7.59 1.47
N TYR A 285 -7.24 -6.53 1.80
CA TYR A 285 -6.78 -5.54 0.83
C TYR A 285 -5.32 -5.85 0.49
N ASP A 286 -5.07 -6.32 -0.72
CA ASP A 286 -3.71 -6.58 -1.20
C ASP A 286 -3.17 -5.35 -1.96
N GLU A 287 -1.88 -5.06 -1.77
CA GLU A 287 -1.22 -3.84 -2.26
C GLU A 287 -2.04 -2.58 -1.94
N VAL A 288 -2.44 -2.45 -0.68
CA VAL A 288 -3.34 -1.39 -0.19
C VAL A 288 -2.83 0.03 -0.43
N HIS A 289 -1.54 0.21 -0.74
CA HIS A 289 -0.99 1.50 -1.20
C HIS A 289 -1.65 2.03 -2.49
N LYS A 290 -2.41 1.21 -3.22
CA LYS A 290 -3.22 1.66 -4.39
C LYS A 290 -4.34 2.64 -4.01
N VAL A 291 -4.78 2.66 -2.75
CA VAL A 291 -5.80 3.59 -2.24
C VAL A 291 -5.22 4.78 -1.45
N LYS A 292 -3.94 5.09 -1.65
CA LYS A 292 -3.23 6.16 -0.93
C LYS A 292 -3.75 7.58 -1.21
N ARG A 293 -4.43 7.82 -2.34
CA ARG A 293 -4.85 9.16 -2.77
C ARG A 293 -5.84 9.78 -1.78
N VAL A 294 -5.54 10.99 -1.36
CA VAL A 294 -6.37 11.83 -0.48
C VAL A 294 -6.70 13.11 -1.23
N ASP A 295 -7.95 13.56 -1.15
CA ASP A 295 -8.42 14.83 -1.69
C ASP A 295 -8.76 15.77 -0.52
N GLY A 296 -7.83 16.63 -0.15
CA GLY A 296 -7.90 17.38 1.10
C GLY A 296 -7.85 16.45 2.32
N GLU A 297 -8.87 16.47 3.17
CA GLU A 297 -9.07 15.52 4.28
C GLU A 297 -10.03 14.37 3.91
N SER A 298 -10.47 14.29 2.65
CA SER A 298 -11.38 13.26 2.17
C SER A 298 -10.61 12.15 1.45
N PRO A 299 -11.04 10.89 1.58
CA PRO A 299 -10.45 9.80 0.80
C PRO A 299 -10.73 9.99 -0.69
N GLY A 300 -9.76 9.64 -1.55
CA GLY A 300 -9.98 9.55 -2.99
C GLY A 300 -11.05 8.51 -3.35
N THR A 301 -11.54 8.54 -4.60
CA THR A 301 -12.69 7.72 -5.03
C THR A 301 -12.53 6.22 -4.71
N TYR A 302 -11.39 5.61 -5.02
CA TYR A 302 -11.15 4.19 -4.72
C TYR A 302 -11.06 3.92 -3.22
N ALA A 303 -10.44 4.83 -2.47
CA ALA A 303 -10.34 4.74 -1.03
C ALA A 303 -11.73 4.82 -0.36
N GLY A 304 -12.59 5.74 -0.81
CA GLY A 304 -13.96 5.88 -0.30
C GLY A 304 -14.76 4.58 -0.44
N HIS A 305 -14.71 3.94 -1.61
CA HIS A 305 -15.40 2.66 -1.82
C HIS A 305 -14.81 1.52 -0.97
N ALA A 306 -13.48 1.46 -0.85
CA ALA A 306 -12.82 0.48 0.00
C ALA A 306 -13.19 0.65 1.49
N LEU A 307 -13.27 1.89 1.96
CA LEU A 307 -13.71 2.23 3.33
C LEU A 307 -15.14 1.77 3.62
N ASP A 308 -16.07 2.01 2.68
CA ASP A 308 -17.47 1.60 2.83
C ASP A 308 -17.60 0.07 2.97
N ILE A 309 -16.87 -0.68 2.14
CA ILE A 309 -16.85 -2.15 2.21
C ILE A 309 -16.23 -2.64 3.52
N ALA A 310 -15.15 -2.02 3.99
CA ALA A 310 -14.45 -2.42 5.20
C ALA A 310 -15.30 -2.32 6.48
N ARG A 311 -16.29 -1.42 6.50
CA ARG A 311 -17.23 -1.27 7.63
C ARG A 311 -18.06 -2.51 7.91
N SER A 312 -18.30 -3.33 6.89
CA SER A 312 -19.12 -4.54 7.00
C SER A 312 -18.36 -5.76 7.54
N SER A 313 -17.02 -5.67 7.70
CA SER A 313 -16.19 -6.80 8.14
C SER A 313 -15.65 -6.62 9.55
N ILE A 314 -15.64 -7.73 10.30
CA ILE A 314 -14.94 -7.83 11.60
C ILE A 314 -13.44 -8.09 11.38
N TYR A 315 -13.10 -8.95 10.40
CA TYR A 315 -11.73 -9.37 10.14
C TYR A 315 -11.22 -8.68 8.86
N THR A 316 -10.38 -7.68 9.03
CA THR A 316 -9.82 -6.92 7.89
C THR A 316 -8.29 -6.89 7.95
N ILE A 317 -7.64 -7.30 6.88
CA ILE A 317 -6.19 -7.27 6.74
C ILE A 317 -5.81 -6.37 5.56
N ALA A 318 -4.98 -5.37 5.84
CA ALA A 318 -4.40 -4.49 4.82
C ALA A 318 -2.94 -4.88 4.56
N MET A 319 -2.63 -5.34 3.35
CA MET A 319 -1.29 -5.81 3.00
C MET A 319 -0.59 -4.86 2.04
N THR A 320 0.68 -4.58 2.30
CA THR A 320 1.60 -3.96 1.34
C THR A 320 3.04 -4.20 1.76
N GLY A 321 3.93 -4.36 0.77
CA GLY A 321 5.37 -4.38 1.02
C GLY A 321 5.98 -3.00 1.18
N THR A 322 5.24 -1.95 0.79
CA THR A 322 5.68 -0.55 0.75
C THR A 322 4.59 0.34 1.38
N PRO A 323 4.48 0.38 2.71
CA PRO A 323 3.40 1.12 3.37
C PRO A 323 3.50 2.65 3.21
N ILE A 324 4.71 3.16 3.00
CA ILE A 324 4.99 4.59 2.85
C ILE A 324 5.89 4.79 1.63
N PRO A 325 5.36 4.60 0.41
CA PRO A 325 6.19 4.74 -0.79
C PRO A 325 6.62 6.19 -1.07
N ASN A 326 5.85 7.20 -0.64
CA ASN A 326 6.10 8.61 -0.92
C ASN A 326 6.09 9.50 0.32
N SER A 327 5.09 9.36 1.17
CA SER A 327 4.94 10.18 2.38
C SER A 327 4.04 9.49 3.42
N TYR A 328 3.99 10.02 4.63
CA TYR A 328 3.10 9.53 5.68
C TYR A 328 1.61 9.63 5.32
N THR A 329 1.23 10.51 4.40
CA THR A 329 -0.15 10.58 3.92
C THR A 329 -0.63 9.29 3.29
N ASP A 330 0.30 8.45 2.81
CA ASP A 330 -0.02 7.12 2.28
C ASP A 330 -0.66 6.20 3.33
N LEU A 331 -0.38 6.45 4.62
CA LEU A 331 -0.99 5.71 5.74
C LEU A 331 -2.45 6.13 6.02
N TYR A 332 -2.84 7.36 5.67
CA TYR A 332 -4.13 7.93 6.08
C TYR A 332 -5.32 7.03 5.71
N ASN A 333 -5.47 6.74 4.43
CA ASN A 333 -6.57 5.89 3.96
C ASN A 333 -6.44 4.45 4.44
N MET A 334 -5.22 3.92 4.54
CA MET A 334 -4.97 2.56 5.00
C MET A 334 -5.41 2.38 6.46
N LEU A 335 -5.11 3.33 7.32
CA LEU A 335 -5.54 3.30 8.72
C LEU A 335 -7.06 3.48 8.85
N HIS A 336 -7.70 4.27 7.98
CA HIS A 336 -9.15 4.38 7.91
C HIS A 336 -9.82 3.09 7.42
N ILE A 337 -9.23 2.35 6.49
CA ILE A 337 -9.72 1.03 6.07
C ILE A 337 -9.76 0.06 7.25
N LEU A 338 -8.75 0.10 8.11
CA LEU A 338 -8.70 -0.76 9.29
C LEU A 338 -9.66 -0.28 10.39
N TYR A 339 -9.69 1.02 10.67
CA TYR A 339 -10.41 1.60 11.80
C TYR A 339 -11.12 2.90 11.40
N ASN A 340 -12.10 2.81 10.49
CA ASN A 340 -12.77 3.99 9.97
C ASN A 340 -13.51 4.78 11.06
N ASP A 341 -14.33 4.08 11.82
CA ASP A 341 -15.16 4.71 12.86
C ASP A 341 -14.33 5.07 14.12
N GLU A 342 -13.24 4.34 14.36
CA GLU A 342 -12.34 4.52 15.50
C GLU A 342 -11.02 5.24 15.14
N TYR A 343 -10.87 5.76 13.91
CA TYR A 343 -9.62 6.36 13.45
C TYR A 343 -9.12 7.49 14.37
N ARG A 344 -10.01 8.39 14.77
CA ARG A 344 -9.66 9.50 15.68
C ARG A 344 -9.19 8.99 17.04
N GLU A 345 -9.77 7.91 17.51
CA GLU A 345 -9.52 7.31 18.82
C GLU A 345 -8.18 6.60 18.85
N PHE A 346 -7.88 5.79 17.84
CA PHE A 346 -6.62 5.05 17.76
C PHE A 346 -5.46 5.92 17.30
N PHE A 347 -5.67 6.75 16.30
CA PHE A 347 -4.58 7.48 15.64
C PHE A 347 -4.70 9.00 15.85
N GLY A 348 -5.82 9.60 15.51
CA GLY A 348 -6.04 11.04 15.61
C GLY A 348 -5.05 11.86 14.78
N LEU A 349 -4.55 11.29 13.67
CA LEU A 349 -3.56 11.91 12.78
C LEU A 349 -4.29 12.68 11.68
N SER A 350 -4.10 14.00 11.58
CA SER A 350 -4.64 14.79 10.47
C SER A 350 -3.78 14.62 9.20
N VAL A 351 -4.38 14.84 8.02
CA VAL A 351 -3.63 14.85 6.76
C VAL A 351 -2.52 15.89 6.79
N GLN A 352 -2.75 17.05 7.41
CA GLN A 352 -1.75 18.10 7.53
C GLN A 352 -0.54 17.66 8.37
N MET A 353 -0.77 16.97 9.49
CA MET A 353 0.28 16.38 10.32
C MET A 353 1.07 15.31 9.55
N LEU A 354 0.38 14.49 8.76
CA LEU A 354 1.02 13.43 7.96
C LEU A 354 1.77 13.96 6.74
N LYS A 355 1.45 15.16 6.26
CA LYS A 355 2.06 15.75 5.05
C LYS A 355 3.47 16.27 5.30
N ASN A 356 3.69 16.95 6.42
CA ASN A 356 4.99 17.54 6.78
C ASN A 356 5.19 17.45 8.31
N PRO A 357 5.41 16.23 8.86
CA PRO A 357 5.52 16.07 10.30
C PRO A 357 6.86 16.59 10.83
N SER A 358 6.82 17.31 11.94
CA SER A 358 8.00 17.63 12.75
C SER A 358 8.61 16.34 13.34
N GLU A 359 9.81 16.42 13.89
CA GLU A 359 10.47 15.28 14.53
C GLU A 359 9.65 14.69 15.70
N GLU A 360 9.03 15.56 16.50
CA GLU A 360 8.13 15.14 17.59
C GLU A 360 6.88 14.44 17.05
N GLU A 361 6.27 14.99 16.00
CA GLU A 361 5.11 14.38 15.35
C GLU A 361 5.44 13.04 14.71
N ARG A 362 6.61 12.84 14.12
CA ARG A 362 7.07 11.54 13.60
C ARG A 362 7.13 10.49 14.71
N ASN A 363 7.65 10.83 15.87
CA ASN A 363 7.67 9.92 17.01
C ASN A 363 6.26 9.55 17.45
N ILE A 364 5.34 10.50 17.52
CA ILE A 364 3.93 10.27 17.85
C ILE A 364 3.25 9.37 16.82
N ILE A 365 3.46 9.63 15.52
CA ILE A 365 2.92 8.79 14.45
C ILE A 365 3.38 7.36 14.62
N ASN A 366 4.69 7.15 14.81
CA ASN A 366 5.27 5.83 14.97
C ASN A 366 4.73 5.09 16.18
N GLU A 367 4.66 5.75 17.32
CA GLU A 367 4.14 5.18 18.56
C GLU A 367 2.70 4.71 18.42
N LYS A 368 1.87 5.50 17.72
CA LYS A 368 0.46 5.20 17.51
C LYS A 368 0.21 4.09 16.51
N ILE A 369 0.98 3.97 15.44
CA ILE A 369 0.75 2.97 14.40
C ILE A 369 1.39 1.62 14.71
N GLN A 370 2.49 1.60 15.48
CA GLN A 370 3.26 0.39 15.81
C GLN A 370 2.42 -0.79 16.33
N PRO A 371 1.43 -0.59 17.18
CA PRO A 371 0.60 -1.70 17.66
C PRO A 371 -0.25 -2.39 16.59
N PHE A 372 -0.51 -1.74 15.45
CA PHE A 372 -1.55 -2.12 14.50
C PHE A 372 -1.07 -2.80 13.22
N PHE A 373 0.23 -3.03 13.08
CA PHE A 373 0.78 -3.77 11.94
C PHE A 373 1.84 -4.78 12.36
N CYS A 374 1.99 -5.86 11.61
CA CYS A 374 3.14 -6.74 11.66
C CYS A 374 4.06 -6.52 10.46
N ARG A 375 5.34 -6.86 10.62
CA ARG A 375 6.34 -6.77 9.57
C ARG A 375 7.37 -7.87 9.70
N THR A 376 7.67 -8.48 8.59
CA THR A 376 8.72 -9.50 8.46
C THR A 376 9.67 -9.12 7.34
N THR A 377 10.96 -9.17 7.61
CA THR A 377 12.04 -8.93 6.64
C THR A 377 12.51 -10.24 6.00
N LYS A 378 13.18 -10.16 4.85
CA LYS A 378 13.78 -11.34 4.21
C LYS A 378 14.86 -11.99 5.10
N GLN A 379 15.59 -11.18 5.87
CA GLN A 379 16.61 -11.66 6.80
C GLN A 379 16.00 -12.51 7.93
N GLN A 380 14.88 -12.07 8.52
CA GLN A 380 14.16 -12.83 9.56
C GLN A 380 13.61 -14.16 9.04
N LEU A 381 13.40 -14.28 7.73
CA LEU A 381 13.00 -15.53 7.06
C LEU A 381 14.19 -16.34 6.53
N MET A 382 15.41 -15.93 6.82
CA MET A 382 16.63 -16.60 6.36
C MET A 382 16.69 -16.76 4.83
N VAL A 383 16.17 -15.77 4.08
CA VAL A 383 16.37 -15.71 2.63
C VAL A 383 17.83 -15.35 2.37
N PRO A 384 18.57 -16.09 1.52
CA PRO A 384 19.96 -15.76 1.20
C PRO A 384 20.10 -14.31 0.73
N GLN A 385 21.14 -13.61 1.17
CA GLN A 385 21.35 -12.23 0.72
C GLN A 385 21.70 -12.21 -0.77
N ALA A 386 21.18 -11.21 -1.49
CA ALA A 386 21.63 -10.96 -2.84
C ALA A 386 23.10 -10.47 -2.82
N ASN A 387 23.83 -10.74 -3.88
CA ASN A 387 25.15 -10.15 -4.08
C ASN A 387 25.04 -8.61 -4.14
N PRO A 388 26.11 -7.89 -3.83
CA PRO A 388 26.16 -6.45 -4.08
C PRO A 388 25.80 -6.13 -5.53
N ASP A 389 25.06 -5.06 -5.73
CA ASP A 389 24.65 -4.60 -7.07
C ASP A 389 25.90 -4.32 -7.92
N GLU A 390 25.92 -4.81 -9.16
CA GLU A 390 27.00 -4.55 -10.11
C GLU A 390 26.64 -3.35 -10.99
N ILE A 391 27.42 -2.28 -10.85
CA ILE A 391 27.24 -1.05 -11.65
C ILE A 391 28.09 -1.15 -12.90
N VAL A 392 27.43 -1.18 -14.06
CA VAL A 392 28.10 -1.25 -15.38
C VAL A 392 28.21 0.17 -15.94
N LEU A 393 29.38 0.77 -15.78
CA LEU A 393 29.68 2.13 -16.25
C LEU A 393 29.98 2.14 -17.75
N ILE A 394 29.30 3.00 -18.52
CA ILE A 394 29.30 3.03 -19.97
C ILE A 394 29.76 4.40 -20.46
N LYS A 395 30.80 4.42 -21.28
CA LYS A 395 31.25 5.65 -21.92
C LYS A 395 30.46 5.90 -23.19
N THR A 396 29.84 7.06 -23.27
CA THR A 396 29.06 7.50 -24.41
C THR A 396 29.88 7.93 -25.58
N THR A 397 29.36 7.83 -26.82
CA THR A 397 29.98 8.32 -28.04
C THR A 397 29.95 9.86 -28.10
N LYS A 398 30.68 10.41 -29.07
CA LYS A 398 30.67 11.87 -29.32
C LYS A 398 29.30 12.37 -29.81
N GLU A 399 28.59 11.55 -30.55
CA GLU A 399 27.25 11.80 -31.05
C GLU A 399 26.24 11.84 -29.91
N GLU A 400 26.28 10.88 -29.03
CA GLU A 400 25.45 10.84 -27.83
C GLU A 400 25.74 12.02 -26.91
N GLN A 401 27.02 12.36 -26.73
CA GLN A 401 27.43 13.52 -25.91
C GLN A 401 26.88 14.85 -26.50
N LYS A 402 26.90 15.03 -27.82
CA LYS A 402 26.32 16.22 -28.44
C LYS A 402 24.81 16.31 -28.24
N LEU A 403 24.11 15.19 -28.40
CA LEU A 403 22.66 15.16 -28.13
C LEU A 403 22.35 15.47 -26.67
N PHE A 404 23.13 14.96 -25.72
CA PHE A 404 23.01 15.26 -24.31
C PHE A 404 23.10 16.78 -24.04
N GLU A 405 24.08 17.48 -24.66
CA GLU A 405 24.24 18.91 -24.48
C GLU A 405 23.05 19.71 -25.07
N ILE A 406 22.54 19.27 -26.21
CA ILE A 406 21.36 19.91 -26.86
C ILE A 406 20.12 19.73 -25.99
N ILE A 407 19.86 18.51 -25.50
CA ILE A 407 18.68 18.18 -24.67
C ILE A 407 18.76 18.93 -23.35
N THR A 408 19.89 18.90 -22.68
CA THR A 408 20.10 19.59 -21.40
C THR A 408 19.88 21.09 -21.52
N SER A 409 20.37 21.71 -22.58
CA SER A 409 20.14 23.12 -22.83
C SER A 409 18.66 23.43 -23.10
N LYS A 410 18.00 22.62 -23.93
CA LYS A 410 16.62 22.83 -24.38
C LYS A 410 15.60 22.68 -23.28
N TYR A 411 15.75 21.65 -22.43
CA TYR A 411 14.79 21.30 -21.37
C TYR A 411 15.21 21.76 -19.98
N ARG A 412 16.20 22.64 -19.85
CA ARG A 412 16.75 23.14 -18.58
C ARG A 412 15.68 23.61 -17.58
N ARG A 413 14.58 24.20 -18.07
CA ARG A 413 13.48 24.74 -17.24
C ARG A 413 12.40 23.73 -16.89
N ASN A 414 12.36 22.58 -17.57
CA ASN A 414 11.38 21.53 -17.32
C ASN A 414 12.11 20.23 -16.95
N LYS A 415 12.33 20.01 -15.66
CA LYS A 415 13.11 18.90 -15.15
C LYS A 415 12.48 17.53 -15.44
N LEU A 416 11.16 17.43 -15.43
CA LEU A 416 10.46 16.18 -15.75
C LEU A 416 10.66 15.80 -17.23
N ALA A 417 10.48 16.76 -18.14
CA ALA A 417 10.75 16.53 -19.56
C ALA A 417 12.22 16.22 -19.80
N LEU A 418 13.13 16.92 -19.13
CA LEU A 418 14.56 16.65 -19.21
C LEU A 418 14.87 15.21 -18.78
N PHE A 419 14.31 14.78 -17.66
CA PHE A 419 14.46 13.42 -17.14
C PHE A 419 14.08 12.37 -18.19
N ILE A 420 12.86 12.47 -18.74
CA ILE A 420 12.37 11.50 -19.72
C ILE A 420 13.20 11.56 -21.01
N ARG A 421 13.55 12.76 -21.49
CA ARG A 421 14.35 12.92 -22.70
C ARG A 421 15.77 12.36 -22.57
N LEU A 422 16.39 12.45 -21.39
CA LEU A 422 17.68 11.83 -21.14
C LEU A 422 17.58 10.31 -21.14
N LEU A 423 16.56 9.73 -20.51
CA LEU A 423 16.31 8.28 -20.58
C LEU A 423 16.07 7.82 -22.03
N GLN A 424 15.34 8.60 -22.84
CA GLN A 424 15.12 8.30 -24.27
C GLN A 424 16.42 8.39 -25.07
N LEU A 425 17.30 9.35 -24.76
CA LEU A 425 18.62 9.47 -25.39
C LEU A 425 19.46 8.20 -25.19
N GLU A 426 19.55 7.74 -23.96
CA GLU A 426 20.37 6.58 -23.58
C GLU A 426 19.86 5.28 -24.20
N SER A 427 18.54 5.19 -24.39
CA SER A 427 17.86 3.97 -24.84
C SER A 427 17.68 3.91 -26.36
N ASN A 428 17.01 4.91 -26.91
CA ASN A 428 16.72 5.06 -28.35
C ASN A 428 16.54 6.53 -28.70
N PRO A 429 17.58 7.22 -29.21
CA PRO A 429 17.50 8.64 -29.55
C PRO A 429 16.39 9.02 -30.53
N LYS A 430 15.89 8.08 -31.34
CA LYS A 430 14.78 8.36 -32.28
C LYS A 430 13.48 8.73 -31.56
N MET A 431 13.30 8.31 -30.30
CA MET A 431 12.14 8.70 -29.49
C MET A 431 12.12 10.20 -29.17
N ILE A 432 13.28 10.87 -29.17
CA ILE A 432 13.39 12.31 -28.91
C ILE A 432 12.67 13.13 -29.97
N LEU A 433 12.59 12.61 -31.19
CA LEU A 433 11.92 13.28 -32.31
C LEU A 433 10.39 13.18 -32.28
N GLN A 434 9.84 12.39 -31.36
CA GLN A 434 8.40 12.21 -31.17
C GLN A 434 7.87 13.21 -30.13
N ALA A 435 6.57 13.55 -30.20
CA ALA A 435 5.91 14.31 -29.17
C ALA A 435 6.04 13.56 -27.82
N LEU A 436 6.16 14.31 -26.73
CA LEU A 436 6.24 13.75 -25.40
C LEU A 436 4.85 13.72 -24.76
N ASP A 437 4.25 12.56 -24.70
CA ASP A 437 3.02 12.33 -23.94
C ASP A 437 3.37 11.90 -22.52
N LEU A 438 3.17 12.79 -21.55
CA LEU A 438 3.47 12.52 -20.15
C LEU A 438 2.47 11.54 -19.53
N SER A 439 1.30 11.35 -20.12
CA SER A 439 0.31 10.41 -19.63
C SER A 439 0.80 8.95 -19.70
N GLU A 440 1.66 8.62 -20.67
CA GLU A 440 2.27 7.30 -20.80
C GLU A 440 3.24 6.96 -19.64
N PHE A 441 3.71 7.98 -18.91
CA PHE A 441 4.69 7.82 -17.83
C PHE A 441 4.09 7.94 -16.44
N ARG A 442 2.77 8.16 -16.31
CA ARG A 442 2.10 8.34 -15.01
C ARG A 442 2.41 7.19 -14.05
N ASP A 443 2.20 5.95 -14.49
CA ASP A 443 2.42 4.76 -13.65
C ASP A 443 3.91 4.52 -13.38
N VAL A 444 4.76 4.79 -14.38
CA VAL A 444 6.21 4.58 -14.27
C VAL A 444 6.86 5.55 -13.29
N LEU A 445 6.35 6.78 -13.24
CA LEU A 445 6.90 7.87 -12.43
C LEU A 445 6.07 8.15 -11.17
N ASP A 446 4.97 7.40 -10.95
CA ASP A 446 4.03 7.61 -9.84
C ASP A 446 3.50 9.06 -9.76
N ILE A 447 3.18 9.64 -10.95
CA ILE A 447 2.69 11.01 -11.06
C ILE A 447 1.19 11.05 -10.80
N THR A 448 0.78 11.75 -9.74
CA THR A 448 -0.62 11.88 -9.32
C THR A 448 -1.32 13.13 -9.83
N ASP A 449 -0.56 14.16 -10.18
CA ASP A 449 -1.10 15.45 -10.62
C ASP A 449 -1.39 15.47 -12.13
N ASP A 450 -2.35 16.32 -12.54
CA ASP A 450 -2.59 16.60 -13.96
C ASP A 450 -1.40 17.42 -14.50
N ILE A 451 -0.61 16.78 -15.36
CA ILE A 451 0.54 17.41 -16.00
C ILE A 451 0.14 17.76 -17.43
N ASP A 452 0.35 19.00 -17.79
CA ASP A 452 0.15 19.46 -19.15
C ASP A 452 1.09 18.71 -20.11
N ASN A 453 0.54 18.19 -21.19
CA ASN A 453 1.33 17.57 -22.26
C ASN A 453 2.30 18.61 -22.83
N ILE A 454 3.56 18.19 -23.01
CA ILE A 454 4.56 19.04 -23.64
C ILE A 454 4.34 19.00 -25.15
N ASP A 455 4.05 20.16 -25.74
CA ASP A 455 3.87 20.32 -27.15
C ASP A 455 5.05 19.76 -27.97
N TYR A 456 4.74 19.34 -29.18
CA TYR A 456 5.71 18.87 -30.15
C TYR A 456 6.87 19.87 -30.30
N VAL A 457 8.08 19.37 -30.11
CA VAL A 457 9.29 20.19 -30.26
C VAL A 457 9.92 19.90 -31.61
N ASP A 458 9.91 20.89 -32.49
CA ASP A 458 10.64 20.78 -33.76
C ASP A 458 12.16 20.89 -33.53
N TYR A 459 12.89 19.93 -34.06
CA TYR A 459 14.35 19.89 -34.06
C TYR A 459 14.86 20.26 -35.45
N SER A 460 15.99 20.97 -35.50
CA SER A 460 16.68 21.27 -36.76
C SER A 460 17.08 20.01 -37.53
N ASP A 461 17.21 20.12 -38.84
CA ASP A 461 17.62 18.98 -39.67
C ASP A 461 18.98 18.39 -39.29
N ASP A 462 19.88 19.21 -38.73
CA ASP A 462 21.18 18.73 -38.25
C ASP A 462 21.04 17.87 -36.98
N VAL A 463 20.11 18.21 -36.07
CA VAL A 463 19.80 17.37 -34.92
C VAL A 463 19.13 16.08 -35.37
N LYS A 464 18.20 16.14 -36.33
CA LYS A 464 17.58 14.93 -36.90
C LYS A 464 18.64 13.99 -37.52
N LYS A 465 19.57 14.54 -38.33
CA LYS A 465 20.69 13.77 -38.88
C LYS A 465 21.56 13.15 -37.80
N LEU A 466 21.86 13.90 -36.73
CA LEU A 466 22.65 13.41 -35.62
C LEU A 466 21.93 12.24 -34.90
N VAL A 467 20.62 12.36 -34.66
CA VAL A 467 19.81 11.27 -34.08
C VAL A 467 19.84 10.02 -34.96
N TYR A 468 19.67 10.17 -36.28
CA TYR A 468 19.69 9.05 -37.22
C TYR A 468 21.08 8.43 -37.43
N SER A 469 22.17 9.15 -37.08
CA SER A 469 23.54 8.62 -37.15
C SER A 469 23.83 7.61 -36.05
N ILE A 470 23.03 7.62 -34.98
CA ILE A 470 23.15 6.64 -33.85
C ILE A 470 22.21 5.47 -34.15
N GLU A 471 22.74 4.40 -34.72
CA GLU A 471 21.95 3.19 -34.99
C GLU A 471 21.61 2.42 -33.70
N VAL A 472 22.63 2.24 -32.84
CA VAL A 472 22.53 1.54 -31.54
C VAL A 472 23.33 2.34 -30.53
N THR A 473 22.75 2.62 -29.36
CA THR A 473 23.40 3.40 -28.30
C THR A 473 24.50 2.58 -27.59
N SER A 474 25.43 3.29 -26.96
CA SER A 474 26.49 2.68 -26.15
C SER A 474 25.92 1.80 -25.05
N LYS A 475 24.84 2.25 -24.41
CA LYS A 475 24.10 1.50 -23.38
C LYS A 475 23.50 0.21 -23.93
N MET A 476 22.83 0.29 -25.07
CA MET A 476 22.24 -0.86 -25.73
C MET A 476 23.30 -1.91 -26.11
N ASN A 477 24.41 -1.49 -26.74
CA ASN A 477 25.51 -2.39 -27.09
C ASN A 477 26.11 -3.08 -25.88
N THR A 478 26.33 -2.33 -24.80
CA THR A 478 26.90 -2.88 -23.56
C THR A 478 25.92 -3.86 -22.91
N CYS A 479 24.64 -3.53 -22.89
CA CYS A 479 23.58 -4.41 -22.37
C CYS A 479 23.54 -5.74 -23.13
N ILE A 480 23.54 -5.70 -24.48
CA ILE A 480 23.54 -6.91 -25.30
C ILE A 480 24.79 -7.77 -25.03
N ASN A 481 25.96 -7.14 -24.88
CA ASN A 481 27.19 -7.85 -24.56
C ASN A 481 27.13 -8.49 -23.17
N GLN A 482 26.57 -7.80 -22.17
CA GLN A 482 26.39 -8.36 -20.83
C GLN A 482 25.46 -9.56 -20.87
N ILE A 483 24.30 -9.44 -21.55
CA ILE A 483 23.36 -10.55 -21.72
C ILE A 483 24.04 -11.74 -22.40
N ARG A 484 24.75 -11.50 -23.49
CA ARG A 484 25.49 -12.56 -24.20
C ARG A 484 26.48 -13.29 -23.31
N ASN A 485 27.23 -12.55 -22.48
CA ASN A 485 28.18 -13.14 -21.53
C ASN A 485 27.48 -14.02 -20.49
N LEU A 486 26.35 -13.58 -19.96
CA LEU A 486 25.57 -14.33 -18.97
C LEU A 486 24.96 -15.60 -19.60
N VAL A 487 24.35 -15.48 -20.77
CA VAL A 487 23.80 -16.63 -21.52
C VAL A 487 24.89 -17.61 -21.91
N GLY A 488 26.07 -17.10 -22.32
CA GLY A 488 27.25 -17.93 -22.62
C GLY A 488 27.76 -18.73 -21.42
N GLN A 489 27.44 -18.31 -20.22
CA GLN A 489 27.68 -19.04 -18.97
C GLN A 489 26.57 -20.04 -18.60
N GLY A 490 25.57 -20.20 -19.47
CA GLY A 490 24.41 -21.06 -19.21
C GLY A 490 23.39 -20.45 -18.26
N LYS A 491 23.38 -19.12 -18.04
CA LYS A 491 22.48 -18.42 -17.14
C LYS A 491 21.22 -17.98 -17.87
N LYS A 492 20.10 -17.98 -17.17
CA LYS A 492 18.88 -17.30 -17.59
C LYS A 492 18.91 -15.87 -17.07
N VAL A 493 18.42 -14.92 -17.86
CA VAL A 493 18.48 -13.49 -17.57
C VAL A 493 17.12 -12.86 -17.72
N ILE A 494 16.71 -12.03 -16.75
CA ILE A 494 15.59 -11.11 -16.92
C ILE A 494 16.15 -9.70 -17.16
N VAL A 495 15.59 -8.99 -18.16
CA VAL A 495 15.97 -7.62 -18.54
C VAL A 495 14.82 -6.68 -18.24
N TRP A 496 15.09 -5.67 -17.42
CA TRP A 496 14.12 -4.67 -17.02
C TRP A 496 14.28 -3.40 -17.84
N CYS A 497 13.19 -2.98 -18.48
CA CYS A 497 13.10 -1.77 -19.31
C CYS A 497 11.90 -0.93 -18.89
N ILE A 498 11.94 0.36 -19.20
CA ILE A 498 10.80 1.28 -19.09
C ILE A 498 10.04 1.33 -20.39
N PHE A 499 10.76 1.58 -21.50
CA PHE A 499 10.14 1.84 -22.80
C PHE A 499 9.87 0.54 -23.56
N LYS A 500 8.67 0.44 -24.14
CA LYS A 500 8.30 -0.64 -25.06
C LYS A 500 9.29 -0.74 -26.23
N ASN A 501 9.71 0.41 -26.79
CA ASN A 501 10.68 0.44 -27.88
C ASN A 501 12.01 -0.20 -27.49
N SER A 502 12.48 -0.04 -26.27
CA SER A 502 13.70 -0.68 -25.77
C SER A 502 13.55 -2.18 -25.66
N ILE A 503 12.39 -2.65 -25.16
CA ILE A 503 12.07 -4.09 -25.08
C ILE A 503 12.17 -4.73 -26.47
N ILE A 504 11.54 -4.15 -27.48
CA ILE A 504 11.52 -4.66 -28.86
C ILE A 504 12.92 -4.58 -29.48
N ASN A 505 13.67 -3.49 -29.26
CA ASN A 505 15.01 -3.33 -29.84
C ASN A 505 16.00 -4.34 -29.24
N ILE A 506 15.96 -4.58 -27.94
CA ILE A 506 16.81 -5.61 -27.29
C ILE A 506 16.49 -6.98 -27.88
N GLN A 507 15.21 -7.36 -28.02
CA GLN A 507 14.83 -8.62 -28.63
C GLN A 507 15.40 -8.76 -30.05
N ASN A 508 15.19 -7.75 -30.90
CA ASN A 508 15.68 -7.79 -32.27
C ASN A 508 17.22 -7.92 -32.38
N LEU A 509 17.95 -7.31 -31.43
CA LEU A 509 19.41 -7.42 -31.41
C LEU A 509 19.88 -8.79 -30.91
N LEU A 510 19.18 -9.37 -29.93
CA LEU A 510 19.48 -10.71 -29.44
C LEU A 510 19.17 -11.77 -30.51
N ASP A 511 18.06 -11.65 -31.21
CA ASP A 511 17.66 -12.54 -32.30
C ASP A 511 18.73 -12.56 -33.43
N LYS A 512 19.29 -11.37 -33.79
CA LYS A 512 20.41 -11.26 -34.75
C LYS A 512 21.66 -12.00 -34.28
N GLN A 513 21.83 -12.20 -32.98
CA GLN A 513 22.96 -12.94 -32.39
C GLN A 513 22.63 -14.42 -32.09
N GLY A 514 21.42 -14.87 -32.46
CA GLY A 514 20.97 -16.25 -32.23
C GLY A 514 20.63 -16.56 -30.77
N ILE A 515 20.44 -15.53 -29.91
CA ILE A 515 20.04 -15.69 -28.51
C ILE A 515 18.52 -15.69 -28.45
N LYS A 516 17.94 -16.79 -27.96
CA LYS A 516 16.49 -16.92 -27.85
C LYS A 516 15.96 -16.03 -26.72
N SER A 517 14.98 -15.19 -27.04
CA SER A 517 14.36 -14.28 -26.10
C SER A 517 12.85 -14.14 -26.33
N ARG A 518 12.14 -13.67 -25.28
CA ARG A 518 10.72 -13.30 -25.35
C ARG A 518 10.49 -11.98 -24.65
N CYS A 519 9.52 -11.22 -25.18
CA CYS A 519 9.09 -9.94 -24.61
C CYS A 519 7.75 -10.09 -23.89
N ILE A 520 7.62 -9.37 -22.75
CA ILE A 520 6.33 -9.14 -22.06
C ILE A 520 6.16 -7.66 -21.80
N TYR A 521 5.08 -7.06 -22.35
CA TYR A 521 4.68 -5.66 -22.13
C TYR A 521 3.16 -5.50 -22.19
N GLY A 522 2.64 -4.33 -21.80
CA GLY A 522 1.22 -4.08 -21.53
C GLY A 522 0.22 -4.48 -22.63
N GLU A 523 0.58 -4.39 -23.91
CA GLU A 523 -0.30 -4.72 -25.03
C GLU A 523 -0.39 -6.25 -25.33
N ILE A 524 0.51 -7.05 -24.74
CA ILE A 524 0.45 -8.51 -24.92
C ILE A 524 -0.71 -9.06 -24.09
N GLU A 525 -1.54 -9.89 -24.68
CA GLU A 525 -2.66 -10.56 -24.01
C GLU A 525 -2.18 -11.41 -22.82
N LEU A 526 -2.99 -11.45 -21.74
CA LEU A 526 -2.63 -12.13 -20.50
C LEU A 526 -2.29 -13.62 -20.73
N SER A 527 -3.02 -14.31 -21.57
CA SER A 527 -2.76 -15.71 -21.95
C SER A 527 -1.36 -15.92 -22.53
N ASN A 528 -0.95 -15.02 -23.42
CA ASN A 528 0.38 -15.06 -24.04
C ASN A 528 1.49 -14.70 -23.07
N ARG A 529 1.22 -13.82 -22.09
CA ARG A 529 2.17 -13.52 -21.00
C ARG A 529 2.42 -14.73 -20.13
N ILE A 530 1.34 -15.43 -19.72
CA ILE A 530 1.44 -16.65 -18.91
C ILE A 530 2.23 -17.72 -19.67
N LEU A 531 1.90 -17.93 -20.95
CA LEU A 531 2.62 -18.89 -21.79
C LEU A 531 4.13 -18.56 -21.87
N ALA A 532 4.48 -17.30 -22.08
CA ALA A 532 5.89 -16.89 -22.15
C ALA A 532 6.62 -17.13 -20.81
N ILE A 533 5.95 -16.92 -19.67
CA ILE A 533 6.51 -17.19 -18.35
C ILE A 533 6.76 -18.69 -18.16
N ASP A 534 5.80 -19.52 -18.52
CA ASP A 534 5.93 -20.98 -18.41
C ASP A 534 7.02 -21.51 -19.36
N GLU A 535 7.08 -21.02 -20.60
CA GLU A 535 8.15 -21.35 -21.54
C GLU A 535 9.54 -20.93 -21.01
N PHE A 536 9.65 -19.77 -20.31
CA PHE A 536 10.90 -19.36 -19.67
C PHE A 536 11.28 -20.28 -18.52
N LYS A 537 10.30 -20.67 -17.68
CA LYS A 537 10.55 -21.65 -16.61
C LYS A 537 11.02 -23.01 -17.17
N ASP A 538 10.41 -23.45 -18.24
CA ASP A 538 10.74 -24.72 -18.93
C ASP A 538 12.08 -24.66 -19.69
N GLY A 539 12.72 -23.51 -19.79
CA GLY A 539 14.01 -23.36 -20.48
C GLY A 539 13.93 -23.37 -21.99
N LYS A 540 12.79 -22.99 -22.59
CA LYS A 540 12.65 -22.88 -24.04
C LYS A 540 13.40 -21.69 -24.63
N PHE A 541 13.72 -20.71 -23.79
CA PHE A 541 14.55 -19.56 -24.11
C PHE A 541 15.29 -19.05 -22.86
N GLU A 542 16.37 -18.24 -23.06
CA GLU A 542 17.28 -17.85 -22.01
C GLU A 542 17.02 -16.44 -21.47
N VAL A 543 16.38 -15.53 -22.26
CA VAL A 543 16.23 -14.12 -21.91
C VAL A 543 14.79 -13.69 -21.92
N LEU A 544 14.30 -13.20 -20.78
CA LEU A 544 12.98 -12.58 -20.66
C LEU A 544 13.14 -11.05 -20.57
N ILE A 545 12.50 -10.30 -21.47
CA ILE A 545 12.61 -8.84 -21.55
C ILE A 545 11.25 -8.24 -21.21
N THR A 546 11.19 -7.34 -20.22
CA THR A 546 9.90 -6.86 -19.71
C THR A 546 10.03 -5.52 -18.99
N ASN A 547 8.90 -4.95 -18.59
CA ASN A 547 8.86 -3.81 -17.68
C ASN A 547 8.30 -4.18 -16.31
N PRO A 548 8.70 -3.47 -15.24
CA PRO A 548 8.30 -3.80 -13.88
C PRO A 548 6.80 -3.84 -13.66
N HIS A 549 6.04 -2.87 -14.18
CA HIS A 549 4.61 -2.77 -13.93
C HIS A 549 3.79 -3.88 -14.64
N THR A 550 4.27 -4.44 -15.75
CA THR A 550 3.56 -5.51 -16.47
C THR A 550 3.81 -6.89 -15.87
N LEU A 551 5.06 -7.15 -15.44
CA LEU A 551 5.44 -8.42 -14.83
C LEU A 551 5.36 -8.38 -13.29
N ALA A 552 5.21 -7.19 -12.70
CA ALA A 552 5.49 -6.95 -11.30
C ALA A 552 4.61 -7.72 -10.31
N GLU A 553 3.38 -8.07 -10.64
CA GLU A 553 2.43 -8.31 -9.56
C GLU A 553 2.16 -9.78 -9.21
N SER A 554 2.80 -10.80 -9.82
CA SER A 554 2.48 -12.19 -9.41
C SER A 554 3.46 -13.27 -9.83
N VAL A 555 4.46 -12.95 -10.64
CA VAL A 555 5.34 -13.97 -11.23
C VAL A 555 6.52 -14.28 -10.33
N SER A 556 6.72 -15.55 -10.05
CA SER A 556 7.88 -16.05 -9.31
C SER A 556 8.84 -16.75 -10.27
N LEU A 557 10.07 -16.23 -10.38
CA LEU A 557 11.12 -16.74 -11.27
C LEU A 557 12.36 -17.20 -10.51
N HIS A 558 12.36 -17.10 -9.17
CA HIS A 558 13.52 -17.40 -8.31
C HIS A 558 14.01 -18.84 -8.37
N SER A 559 13.20 -19.78 -8.87
CA SER A 559 13.58 -21.17 -9.03
C SER A 559 14.43 -21.42 -10.29
N VAL A 560 14.40 -20.50 -11.27
CA VAL A 560 15.01 -20.72 -12.59
C VAL A 560 15.89 -19.58 -13.07
N CYS A 561 15.80 -18.38 -12.47
CA CYS A 561 16.54 -17.19 -12.86
C CYS A 561 17.09 -16.47 -11.65
N HIS A 562 18.39 -16.11 -11.70
CA HIS A 562 19.11 -15.51 -10.59
C HIS A 562 19.88 -14.25 -10.99
N ASP A 563 19.84 -13.87 -12.27
CA ASP A 563 20.52 -12.71 -12.82
C ASP A 563 19.49 -11.76 -13.46
N ALA A 564 19.53 -10.48 -13.07
CA ALA A 564 18.67 -9.44 -13.65
C ALA A 564 19.51 -8.25 -14.11
N VAL A 565 19.22 -7.78 -15.33
CA VAL A 565 19.84 -6.61 -15.93
C VAL A 565 18.83 -5.47 -15.96
N TYR A 566 19.14 -4.38 -15.28
CA TYR A 566 18.38 -3.14 -15.32
C TYR A 566 18.95 -2.27 -16.43
N PHE A 567 18.32 -2.35 -17.61
CA PHE A 567 18.68 -1.52 -18.76
C PHE A 567 18.16 -0.10 -18.57
N GLU A 568 16.89 0.02 -18.13
CA GLU A 568 16.27 1.28 -17.75
C GLU A 568 15.56 1.12 -16.42
N TYR A 569 15.60 2.14 -15.58
CA TYR A 569 14.89 2.18 -14.29
C TYR A 569 14.50 3.60 -13.94
N SER A 570 13.35 3.73 -13.28
CA SER A 570 12.82 4.99 -12.77
C SER A 570 13.11 5.13 -11.28
N TYR A 571 12.85 6.30 -10.72
CA TYR A 571 12.95 6.53 -9.27
C TYR A 571 11.75 5.99 -8.47
N ASN A 572 10.87 5.20 -9.09
CA ASN A 572 9.77 4.52 -8.40
C ASN A 572 10.28 3.31 -7.61
N LEU A 573 10.37 3.47 -6.29
CA LEU A 573 10.88 2.43 -5.38
C LEU A 573 10.02 1.17 -5.40
N VAL A 574 8.69 1.32 -5.53
CA VAL A 574 7.77 0.16 -5.54
C VAL A 574 8.10 -0.76 -6.71
N HIS A 575 8.27 -0.19 -7.91
CA HIS A 575 8.61 -0.95 -9.11
C HIS A 575 9.97 -1.64 -8.99
N LEU A 576 10.96 -0.96 -8.40
CA LEU A 576 12.27 -1.59 -8.16
C LEU A 576 12.15 -2.78 -7.23
N LEU A 577 11.52 -2.62 -6.08
CA LEU A 577 11.39 -3.69 -5.08
C LEU A 577 10.58 -4.87 -5.61
N GLN A 578 9.50 -4.60 -6.33
CA GLN A 578 8.71 -5.64 -6.98
C GLN A 578 9.50 -6.39 -8.04
N SER A 579 10.31 -5.71 -8.86
CA SER A 579 11.15 -6.35 -9.87
C SER A 579 12.27 -7.20 -9.24
N LYS A 580 12.95 -6.70 -8.21
CA LYS A 580 13.94 -7.46 -7.42
C LYS A 580 13.32 -8.74 -6.85
N ASP A 581 12.09 -8.67 -6.40
CA ASP A 581 11.39 -9.78 -5.77
C ASP A 581 11.01 -10.93 -6.73
N ARG A 582 11.08 -10.71 -8.04
CA ARG A 582 10.82 -11.79 -9.02
C ARG A 582 11.85 -12.91 -8.93
N ILE A 583 13.11 -12.59 -8.62
CA ILE A 583 14.21 -13.53 -8.54
C ILE A 583 14.83 -13.66 -7.15
N HIS A 584 14.46 -12.80 -6.18
CA HIS A 584 14.99 -12.81 -4.82
C HIS A 584 13.86 -12.82 -3.78
N ARG A 585 13.42 -14.01 -3.39
CA ARG A 585 12.28 -14.20 -2.49
C ARG A 585 12.37 -15.47 -1.66
N LEU A 586 11.42 -15.66 -0.75
CA LEU A 586 11.27 -16.88 0.04
C LEU A 586 11.19 -18.12 -0.87
N GLY A 587 11.95 -19.14 -0.54
CA GLY A 587 12.06 -20.39 -1.32
C GLY A 587 13.36 -20.54 -2.10
N LEU A 588 14.24 -19.51 -2.09
CA LEU A 588 15.60 -19.68 -2.59
C LEU A 588 16.36 -20.70 -1.74
N PRO A 589 17.11 -21.63 -2.36
CA PRO A 589 18.05 -22.51 -1.66
C PRO A 589 19.13 -21.71 -0.92
N ASP A 590 19.62 -22.22 0.22
CA ASP A 590 20.57 -21.49 1.10
C ASP A 590 21.87 -21.03 0.41
N ASN A 591 22.30 -21.74 -0.63
CA ASN A 591 23.54 -21.41 -1.37
C ASN A 591 23.25 -20.72 -2.72
N GLN A 592 22.02 -20.35 -2.99
CA GLN A 592 21.69 -19.72 -4.26
C GLN A 592 22.02 -18.22 -4.22
N TYR A 593 22.86 -17.76 -5.14
CA TYR A 593 23.11 -16.34 -5.34
C TYR A 593 21.96 -15.65 -6.09
N THR A 594 21.87 -14.34 -5.94
CA THR A 594 21.05 -13.45 -6.79
C THR A 594 21.92 -12.24 -7.14
N GLN A 595 21.96 -11.86 -8.42
CA GLN A 595 22.79 -10.77 -8.92
C GLN A 595 21.98 -9.76 -9.73
N TYR A 596 22.20 -8.49 -9.46
CA TYR A 596 21.61 -7.36 -10.20
C TYR A 596 22.70 -6.56 -10.89
N TYR A 597 22.48 -6.22 -12.18
CA TYR A 597 23.38 -5.43 -13.00
C TYR A 597 22.64 -4.14 -13.41
N TYR A 598 23.22 -2.99 -13.08
CA TYR A 598 22.64 -1.66 -13.41
C TYR A 598 23.48 -0.99 -14.49
N MET A 599 22.87 -0.74 -15.66
CA MET A 599 23.51 -0.05 -16.77
C MET A 599 23.49 1.46 -16.49
N GLN A 600 24.66 2.13 -16.57
CA GLN A 600 24.80 3.56 -16.29
C GLN A 600 25.66 4.25 -17.34
N ASP A 601 25.03 5.11 -18.16
CA ASP A 601 25.71 5.96 -19.14
C ASP A 601 26.40 7.15 -18.45
N ILE A 602 27.62 7.47 -18.87
CA ILE A 602 28.39 8.60 -18.36
C ILE A 602 28.54 9.65 -19.44
N PHE A 603 28.01 10.85 -19.18
CA PHE A 603 28.17 12.06 -19.99
C PHE A 603 29.15 13.04 -19.33
N LYS A 604 29.63 14.02 -20.11
CA LYS A 604 30.42 15.14 -19.60
C LYS A 604 29.61 16.42 -19.65
N HIS A 605 29.55 17.14 -18.55
CA HIS A 605 28.91 18.46 -18.45
C HIS A 605 29.81 19.42 -17.68
N ASN A 606 30.18 20.56 -18.29
CA ASN A 606 31.05 21.56 -17.66
C ASN A 606 32.36 20.98 -17.06
N GLY A 607 32.97 19.99 -17.72
CA GLY A 607 34.19 19.33 -17.29
C GLY A 607 34.05 18.30 -16.19
N ARG A 608 32.80 17.99 -15.78
CA ARG A 608 32.46 16.96 -14.78
C ARG A 608 31.73 15.79 -15.44
N GLU A 609 31.82 14.62 -14.84
CA GLU A 609 31.02 13.46 -15.23
C GLU A 609 29.63 13.57 -14.63
N PHE A 610 28.62 13.20 -15.40
CA PHE A 610 27.22 13.14 -15.01
C PHE A 610 26.58 11.90 -15.58
N SER A 611 25.81 11.19 -14.77
CA SER A 611 24.98 10.06 -15.18
C SER A 611 23.59 10.23 -14.57
N ILE A 612 22.54 10.27 -15.40
CA ILE A 612 21.16 10.29 -14.92
C ILE A 612 20.82 8.99 -14.21
N ASP A 613 21.29 7.87 -14.76
CA ASP A 613 21.11 6.54 -14.15
C ASP A 613 21.72 6.45 -12.74
N GLU A 614 22.94 6.99 -12.56
CA GLU A 614 23.60 7.03 -11.23
C GLU A 614 22.76 7.85 -10.24
N GLN A 615 22.25 9.01 -10.66
CA GLN A 615 21.44 9.85 -9.77
C GLN A 615 20.14 9.12 -9.38
N VAL A 616 19.48 8.46 -10.33
CA VAL A 616 18.27 7.67 -10.08
C VAL A 616 18.57 6.49 -9.16
N TYR A 617 19.65 5.75 -9.41
CA TYR A 617 20.08 4.63 -8.59
C TYR A 617 20.36 5.06 -7.14
N ASN A 618 21.16 6.12 -6.96
CA ASN A 618 21.46 6.64 -5.62
C ASN A 618 20.19 7.06 -4.88
N ARG A 619 19.25 7.69 -5.60
CA ARG A 619 17.97 8.10 -5.02
C ARG A 619 17.10 6.91 -4.62
N LEU A 620 17.06 5.85 -5.43
CA LEU A 620 16.36 4.61 -5.10
C LEU A 620 16.95 3.93 -3.86
N MET A 621 18.28 3.85 -3.75
CA MET A 621 18.96 3.25 -2.59
C MET A 621 18.71 4.05 -1.31
N GLU A 622 18.69 5.38 -1.41
CA GLU A 622 18.34 6.26 -0.30
C GLU A 622 16.88 6.04 0.15
N LYS A 623 15.93 6.01 -0.79
CA LYS A 623 14.53 5.71 -0.50
C LYS A 623 14.33 4.31 0.11
N GLU A 624 15.00 3.30 -0.42
CA GLU A 624 14.97 1.94 0.12
C GLU A 624 15.47 1.91 1.56
N LYS A 625 16.59 2.58 1.84
CA LYS A 625 17.14 2.71 3.19
C LYS A 625 16.17 3.43 4.13
N ILE A 626 15.63 4.60 3.74
CA ILE A 626 14.65 5.34 4.53
C ILE A 626 13.44 4.47 4.85
N MET A 627 12.92 3.73 3.86
CA MET A 627 11.78 2.84 4.06
C MET A 627 12.10 1.71 5.04
N LEU A 628 13.29 1.11 4.96
CA LEU A 628 13.71 0.03 5.86
C LEU A 628 13.94 0.57 7.28
N ASP A 629 14.68 1.66 7.43
CA ASP A 629 14.95 2.30 8.73
C ASP A 629 13.65 2.78 9.40
N ALA A 630 12.73 3.30 8.61
CA ALA A 630 11.44 3.79 9.06
C ALA A 630 10.64 2.73 9.80
N ILE A 631 10.60 1.54 9.27
CA ILE A 631 9.72 0.49 9.75
C ILE A 631 10.46 -0.42 10.74
N ASP A 632 11.75 -0.67 10.53
CA ASP A 632 12.54 -1.60 11.34
C ASP A 632 13.06 -0.92 12.63
N ASN A 633 13.34 0.38 12.62
CA ASN A 633 13.90 1.13 13.74
C ASN A 633 12.95 2.14 14.40
N ASN A 634 11.66 2.14 14.06
CA ASN A 634 10.66 3.12 14.52
C ASN A 634 11.04 4.58 14.18
N LYS A 635 11.81 4.81 13.12
CA LYS A 635 12.23 6.12 12.66
C LYS A 635 11.71 6.35 11.25
N LEU A 636 10.45 6.74 11.13
CA LEU A 636 9.93 7.18 9.85
C LEU A 636 10.58 8.53 9.48
N GLU A 637 11.37 8.56 8.41
CA GLU A 637 11.89 9.79 7.80
C GLU A 637 11.09 10.10 6.53
N GLU A 638 10.98 11.39 6.19
CA GLU A 638 10.24 11.81 5.00
C GLU A 638 10.88 11.27 3.73
N VAL A 639 10.05 10.68 2.88
CA VAL A 639 10.41 10.44 1.49
C VAL A 639 9.98 11.68 0.70
N THR A 640 10.88 12.23 -0.10
CA THR A 640 10.65 13.47 -0.83
C THR A 640 9.62 13.32 -1.94
N SER A 641 8.95 14.42 -2.30
CA SER A 641 8.05 14.48 -3.43
C SER A 641 8.79 14.25 -4.77
N ILE A 642 8.02 13.93 -5.83
CA ILE A 642 8.57 13.77 -7.20
C ILE A 642 9.36 15.01 -7.63
N GLN A 643 8.87 16.19 -7.30
CA GLN A 643 9.53 17.44 -7.66
C GLN A 643 10.86 17.63 -6.94
N GLU A 644 10.90 17.28 -5.64
CA GLU A 644 12.15 17.29 -4.86
C GLU A 644 13.12 16.22 -5.34
N ASP A 645 12.64 15.03 -5.73
CA ASP A 645 13.47 14.01 -6.34
C ASP A 645 14.15 14.50 -7.61
N LEU A 646 13.40 15.14 -8.51
CA LEU A 646 13.95 15.74 -9.73
C LEU A 646 14.92 16.89 -9.43
N GLU A 647 14.63 17.71 -8.40
CA GLU A 647 15.56 18.75 -7.91
C GLU A 647 16.89 18.12 -7.46
N LEU A 648 16.84 17.06 -6.67
CA LEU A 648 18.02 16.37 -6.15
C LEU A 648 18.79 15.67 -7.27
N ILE A 649 18.10 14.96 -8.18
CA ILE A 649 18.70 14.28 -9.34
C ILE A 649 19.48 15.26 -10.21
N PHE A 650 18.92 16.45 -10.49
CA PHE A 650 19.56 17.44 -11.33
C PHE A 650 20.43 18.47 -10.59
N SER A 651 20.51 18.40 -9.27
CA SER A 651 21.32 19.36 -8.49
C SER A 651 22.78 19.39 -8.95
N LYS A 652 23.36 18.23 -9.27
CA LYS A 652 24.76 18.13 -9.75
C LYS A 652 24.94 18.57 -11.22
N LEU A 653 23.88 18.57 -12.02
CA LEU A 653 23.96 18.94 -13.42
C LEU A 653 23.97 20.47 -13.59
N PHE A 654 23.25 21.19 -12.73
CA PHE A 654 23.08 22.65 -12.86
C PHE A 654 23.90 23.47 -11.86
N LEU A 655 24.71 22.82 -11.01
CA LEU A 655 25.78 23.44 -10.22
C LEU A 655 27.04 23.64 -11.06
#